data_24966f65c09517474a573224a93c9056
#
_entry.id   24966f65c09517474a573224a93c9056
#
_cell.length_a   1.000
_cell.length_b   1.000
_cell.length_c   1.000
_cell.angle_alpha   90.00
_cell.angle_beta   90.00
_cell.angle_gamma   90.00
#
_symmetry.space_group_name_H-M   'P 1'
#
loop_
_entity.id
_entity.type
_entity.pdbx_description
1 polymer ?
#
loop_
_entity_poly.entity_id
_entity_poly.type
_entity_poly.pdbx_seq_one_letter_code
_entity_poly.pdbx_strand_id
1 'polypeptide(L)'
;MKIWGKKIKCLHCNTKFYDFKQKDTKCPKCSKSQVVKSKTYKKTDTKKILDLFYYDGNTKIFSEQNIPLTIDEKIKLKLGWYIIELIDKKKKIVKSKNEIIFLEKPPLNGLQQVLAGFRFPGIGNENSNKIINHPDFSLQLLSLDAKTIEDRLNLSHKIASTISITWKIKTDEIILEVILKELSFTNSQIKYFQDNSKDGLISLINSNPSDLLGYIPRVNFEQLNNIYKRLSLKPTEKEFAIAASRFWLSQTEDRRGHTCAPEVKVKEEASRLSNLSIEKIQNYLDEEDNLFCRDFRFDKKVLSSKFSYQRDKSIVDEIIRLQKNFIKPKITNLLRNKDLSMPDKIKLSKEQILSINRSLKQSFSIITGGPGSGKSTLIVGLVESLRKIGKKIVICAPTGRAAKRLTEYKELRSLEPTTIHMHLTVIKNKLKQKYDTIIIDEASMVDINLFLELIQSIPNGSNIILVGDADQLPPIGPGQPFKDMIESKKVNISKLSGNFRQNNLSNIIKASRSIITGKLPSMETEFQNSDFIFIECNKSNQKNLILNLFFEKVPTLLKNKQESIQILSPMHKGNVGIKLLNYDIQQKLTSNSEMLFERKDKSLKLFGGDKVIQTSNNYDLMVMNGDIGHVSKKVENKIIVNFDNREVEYSGLDLYDLDLAYAISIHKSQGSEYSAVIIPINSEHIHMLSRNLLYTAITRGKKLVVLVGEKNIFENAINAFWKDTRYTNLVSTMQSNIN
;
A
#
# COMPACT_ATOMS: atom_id res chain seq x y z
N MET A 1 -9.16 -18.51 -6.21
CA MET A 1 -9.85 -17.58 -7.15
C MET A 1 -11.07 -18.26 -7.71
N LYS A 2 -12.25 -18.07 -7.12
CA LYS A 2 -13.51 -18.34 -7.84
C LYS A 2 -13.69 -17.22 -8.82
N ILE A 3 -13.36 -17.49 -10.08
CA ILE A 3 -13.59 -16.56 -11.18
C ILE A 3 -15.10 -16.50 -11.36
N TRP A 4 -15.71 -15.39 -10.98
CA TRP A 4 -17.09 -15.10 -11.34
C TRP A 4 -17.18 -15.13 -12.86
N GLY A 5 -17.93 -16.09 -13.41
CA GLY A 5 -18.12 -16.21 -14.84
C GLY A 5 -18.66 -14.90 -15.42
N LYS A 6 -18.33 -14.61 -16.67
CA LYS A 6 -18.81 -13.41 -17.35
C LYS A 6 -20.33 -13.52 -17.52
N LYS A 7 -21.09 -12.55 -17.03
CA LYS A 7 -22.53 -12.49 -17.25
C LYS A 7 -22.81 -12.24 -18.72
N ILE A 8 -23.42 -13.19 -19.39
CA ILE A 8 -23.78 -13.12 -20.82
C ILE A 8 -25.29 -13.22 -21.01
N LYS A 9 -25.74 -12.67 -22.13
CA LYS A 9 -27.14 -12.74 -22.55
C LYS A 9 -27.25 -13.79 -23.64
N CYS A 10 -28.17 -14.74 -23.48
CA CYS A 10 -28.40 -15.79 -24.48
C CYS A 10 -28.82 -15.19 -25.81
N LEU A 11 -28.13 -15.57 -26.88
CA LEU A 11 -28.40 -15.13 -28.26
C LEU A 11 -29.75 -15.64 -28.79
N HIS A 12 -30.30 -16.70 -28.18
CA HIS A 12 -31.55 -17.32 -28.65
C HIS A 12 -32.78 -16.98 -27.83
N CYS A 13 -32.66 -16.87 -26.49
CA CYS A 13 -33.82 -16.62 -25.62
C CYS A 13 -33.66 -15.37 -24.72
N ASN A 14 -32.65 -14.55 -24.94
CA ASN A 14 -32.37 -13.32 -24.19
C ASN A 14 -32.16 -13.48 -22.67
N THR A 15 -32.13 -14.68 -22.12
CA THR A 15 -31.89 -14.93 -20.68
C THR A 15 -30.48 -14.54 -20.32
N LYS A 16 -30.28 -13.82 -19.20
CA LYS A 16 -28.97 -13.47 -18.67
C LYS A 16 -28.48 -14.59 -17.74
N PHE A 17 -27.27 -15.07 -17.91
CA PHE A 17 -26.64 -16.11 -17.08
C PHE A 17 -25.13 -15.91 -17.04
N TYR A 18 -24.41 -16.66 -16.17
CA TYR A 18 -22.97 -16.52 -16.03
C TYR A 18 -22.24 -17.61 -16.83
N ASP A 19 -21.28 -17.19 -17.64
CA ASP A 19 -20.36 -18.06 -18.37
C ASP A 19 -19.12 -18.31 -17.52
N PHE A 20 -18.92 -19.56 -17.11
CA PHE A 20 -17.78 -19.99 -16.29
C PHE A 20 -16.58 -20.46 -17.13
N LYS A 21 -16.43 -19.97 -18.37
CA LYS A 21 -15.35 -20.33 -19.30
C LYS A 21 -15.26 -21.81 -19.66
N GLN A 22 -16.37 -22.54 -19.69
CA GLN A 22 -16.42 -23.88 -20.25
C GLN A 22 -16.40 -23.81 -21.77
N LYS A 23 -15.69 -24.77 -22.43
CA LYS A 23 -15.53 -24.81 -23.89
C LYS A 23 -16.86 -24.76 -24.65
N ASP A 24 -17.94 -25.26 -24.04
CA ASP A 24 -19.31 -25.26 -24.59
C ASP A 24 -20.30 -24.69 -23.60
N THR A 25 -20.35 -23.35 -23.51
CA THR A 25 -21.31 -22.67 -22.64
C THR A 25 -22.73 -22.83 -23.22
N LYS A 26 -23.56 -23.59 -22.55
CA LYS A 26 -24.99 -23.75 -22.89
C LYS A 26 -25.87 -22.84 -22.05
N CYS A 27 -26.87 -22.24 -22.66
CA CYS A 27 -27.85 -21.45 -21.92
C CYS A 27 -28.68 -22.32 -21.00
N PRO A 28 -28.77 -22.07 -19.67
CA PRO A 28 -29.54 -22.91 -18.75
C PRO A 28 -31.05 -22.91 -19.00
N LYS A 29 -31.58 -21.94 -19.76
CA LYS A 29 -33.01 -21.87 -20.06
C LYS A 29 -33.40 -22.57 -21.37
N CYS A 30 -32.59 -22.49 -22.42
CA CYS A 30 -32.93 -23.05 -23.72
C CYS A 30 -31.97 -24.15 -24.22
N SER A 31 -30.96 -24.49 -23.41
CA SER A 31 -29.94 -25.53 -23.64
C SER A 31 -29.12 -25.35 -24.94
N LYS A 32 -29.28 -24.23 -25.68
CA LYS A 32 -28.54 -23.97 -26.91
C LYS A 32 -27.14 -23.46 -26.60
N SER A 33 -26.14 -23.95 -27.33
CA SER A 33 -24.75 -23.54 -27.22
C SER A 33 -24.56 -22.08 -27.64
N GLN A 34 -23.75 -21.33 -26.87
CA GLN A 34 -23.44 -19.92 -27.09
C GLN A 34 -22.04 -19.81 -27.71
N VAL A 35 -21.93 -19.91 -29.01
CA VAL A 35 -20.67 -19.63 -29.72
C VAL A 35 -20.48 -18.12 -29.76
N VAL A 36 -19.78 -17.55 -28.81
CA VAL A 36 -19.31 -16.18 -28.88
C VAL A 36 -18.13 -16.17 -29.84
N LYS A 37 -18.34 -15.76 -31.11
CA LYS A 37 -17.23 -15.31 -31.95
C LYS A 37 -16.55 -14.16 -31.24
N SER A 38 -15.48 -14.43 -30.49
CA SER A 38 -14.60 -13.41 -29.98
C SER A 38 -14.06 -12.65 -31.18
N LYS A 39 -14.39 -11.38 -31.34
CA LYS A 39 -13.57 -10.47 -32.10
C LYS A 39 -12.20 -10.46 -31.41
N THR A 40 -11.30 -11.27 -31.89
CA THR A 40 -9.89 -11.21 -31.56
C THR A 40 -9.40 -9.86 -32.04
N TYR A 41 -9.35 -8.88 -31.12
CA TYR A 41 -8.35 -7.82 -31.24
C TYR A 41 -7.02 -8.57 -31.17
N LYS A 42 -6.33 -8.65 -32.30
CA LYS A 42 -4.92 -9.00 -32.35
C LYS A 42 -4.19 -7.90 -31.57
N LYS A 43 -3.99 -8.11 -30.28
CA LYS A 43 -2.91 -7.48 -29.53
C LYS A 43 -1.65 -8.19 -30.04
N THR A 44 -0.94 -7.57 -30.94
CA THR A 44 0.44 -7.91 -31.27
C THR A 44 1.33 -7.41 -30.13
N ASP A 45 1.12 -7.92 -28.90
CA ASP A 45 2.15 -7.86 -27.87
C ASP A 45 3.15 -8.98 -28.24
N THR A 46 4.14 -8.63 -29.03
CA THR A 46 5.30 -9.49 -29.29
C THR A 46 5.98 -9.74 -27.96
N LYS A 47 5.95 -11.01 -27.51
CA LYS A 47 6.53 -11.39 -26.20
C LYS A 47 8.04 -11.25 -26.29
N LYS A 48 8.61 -10.34 -25.49
CA LYS A 48 10.04 -10.19 -25.30
C LYS A 48 10.54 -11.23 -24.31
N ILE A 49 11.62 -11.90 -24.66
CA ILE A 49 12.22 -13.00 -23.89
C ILE A 49 13.68 -12.67 -23.65
N LEU A 50 14.17 -12.78 -22.43
CA LEU A 50 15.59 -12.71 -22.12
C LEU A 50 16.21 -14.08 -22.27
N ASP A 51 17.39 -14.12 -22.84
CA ASP A 51 18.19 -15.33 -23.03
C ASP A 51 19.67 -15.05 -22.83
N LEU A 52 20.47 -16.11 -22.77
CA LEU A 52 21.91 -16.07 -22.57
C LEU A 52 22.60 -16.72 -23.78
N PHE A 53 23.78 -16.25 -24.12
CA PHE A 53 24.67 -16.93 -25.03
C PHE A 53 26.15 -16.72 -24.66
N TYR A 54 26.97 -17.67 -25.03
CA TYR A 54 28.42 -17.54 -24.92
C TYR A 54 28.99 -17.19 -26.29
N TYR A 55 29.75 -16.09 -26.37
CA TYR A 55 30.45 -15.69 -27.58
C TYR A 55 31.88 -16.26 -27.56
N ASP A 56 32.16 -17.18 -28.47
CA ASP A 56 33.43 -17.88 -28.62
C ASP A 56 34.28 -17.32 -29.79
N GLY A 57 33.88 -16.25 -30.41
CA GLY A 57 34.50 -15.68 -31.60
C GLY A 57 33.75 -15.97 -32.90
N ASN A 58 32.77 -16.86 -32.90
CA ASN A 58 31.99 -17.20 -34.09
C ASN A 58 30.84 -16.22 -34.31
N THR A 59 30.55 -15.87 -35.56
CA THR A 59 29.44 -15.00 -35.91
C THR A 59 28.10 -15.71 -35.96
N LYS A 60 28.07 -17.03 -36.02
CA LYS A 60 26.86 -17.86 -36.00
C LYS A 60 26.87 -18.73 -34.76
N ILE A 61 26.01 -18.45 -33.80
CA ILE A 61 25.94 -19.11 -32.51
C ILE A 61 24.48 -19.42 -32.14
N PHE A 62 24.29 -20.17 -31.09
CA PHE A 62 22.97 -20.41 -30.51
C PHE A 62 22.89 -19.85 -29.09
N SER A 63 21.71 -19.36 -28.73
CA SER A 63 21.40 -19.03 -27.33
C SER A 63 21.24 -20.29 -26.50
N GLU A 64 21.18 -20.14 -25.17
CA GLU A 64 20.93 -21.26 -24.26
C GLU A 64 19.55 -21.94 -24.47
N GLN A 65 18.61 -21.26 -25.14
CA GLN A 65 17.33 -21.83 -25.57
C GLN A 65 17.37 -22.39 -27.02
N ASN A 66 18.55 -22.64 -27.58
CA ASN A 66 18.76 -23.09 -28.96
C ASN A 66 18.17 -22.17 -30.05
N ILE A 67 18.10 -20.87 -29.79
CA ILE A 67 17.63 -19.90 -30.76
C ILE A 67 18.83 -19.46 -31.65
N PRO A 68 18.75 -19.55 -32.98
CA PRO A 68 19.84 -19.16 -33.85
C PRO A 68 20.13 -17.67 -33.78
N LEU A 69 21.36 -17.30 -33.47
CA LEU A 69 21.86 -15.92 -33.43
C LEU A 69 22.92 -15.72 -34.50
N THR A 70 22.92 -14.55 -35.13
CA THR A 70 24.00 -14.13 -36.04
C THR A 70 24.54 -12.80 -35.51
N ILE A 71 25.84 -12.73 -35.28
CA ILE A 71 26.51 -11.50 -34.85
C ILE A 71 27.00 -10.79 -36.10
N ASP A 72 26.68 -9.51 -36.27
CA ASP A 72 27.21 -8.69 -37.38
C ASP A 72 28.72 -8.57 -37.23
N GLU A 73 29.46 -8.88 -38.29
CA GLU A 73 30.95 -8.88 -38.33
C GLU A 73 31.59 -7.53 -37.95
N LYS A 74 30.82 -6.45 -38.05
CA LYS A 74 31.22 -5.10 -37.63
C LYS A 74 31.27 -4.91 -36.13
N ILE A 75 30.64 -5.83 -35.36
CA ILE A 75 30.57 -5.75 -33.90
C ILE A 75 31.75 -6.49 -33.29
N LYS A 76 32.68 -5.75 -32.70
CA LYS A 76 33.79 -6.35 -31.93
C LYS A 76 33.30 -6.70 -30.53
N LEU A 77 33.10 -7.99 -30.22
CA LEU A 77 32.75 -8.51 -28.90
C LEU A 77 33.99 -9.09 -28.22
N LYS A 78 33.97 -9.10 -26.88
CA LYS A 78 34.89 -9.88 -26.06
C LYS A 78 34.38 -11.31 -25.97
N LEU A 79 35.30 -12.29 -25.84
CA LEU A 79 34.90 -13.66 -25.50
C LEU A 79 34.22 -13.69 -24.14
N GLY A 80 33.10 -14.38 -24.03
CA GLY A 80 32.37 -14.49 -22.76
C GLY A 80 30.85 -14.54 -22.91
N TRP A 81 30.20 -14.42 -21.78
CA TRP A 81 28.74 -14.52 -21.65
C TRP A 81 28.03 -13.19 -21.97
N TYR A 82 26.86 -13.29 -22.60
CA TYR A 82 26.00 -12.15 -22.93
C TYR A 82 24.52 -12.43 -22.64
N ILE A 83 23.83 -11.41 -22.17
CA ILE A 83 22.36 -11.36 -22.09
C ILE A 83 21.84 -10.77 -23.41
N ILE A 84 20.79 -11.38 -23.97
CA ILE A 84 20.13 -10.90 -25.18
C ILE A 84 18.61 -10.87 -24.96
N GLU A 85 17.93 -9.89 -25.60
CA GLU A 85 16.49 -9.82 -25.66
C GLU A 85 15.99 -10.29 -27.04
N LEU A 86 15.14 -11.31 -27.04
CA LEU A 86 14.61 -11.94 -28.25
C LEU A 86 13.10 -11.63 -28.37
N ILE A 87 12.58 -11.65 -29.58
CA ILE A 87 11.19 -11.46 -29.89
C ILE A 87 10.62 -12.78 -30.44
N ASP A 88 9.65 -13.36 -29.73
CA ASP A 88 8.91 -14.57 -30.16
C ASP A 88 9.79 -15.78 -30.54
N LYS A 89 10.95 -15.99 -29.89
CA LYS A 89 11.89 -17.11 -30.17
C LYS A 89 12.35 -17.24 -31.63
N LYS A 90 12.37 -16.13 -32.37
CA LYS A 90 12.80 -16.11 -33.75
C LYS A 90 14.32 -15.91 -33.88
N LYS A 91 14.88 -16.39 -34.98
CA LYS A 91 16.27 -16.09 -35.36
C LYS A 91 16.52 -14.59 -35.30
N LYS A 92 17.61 -14.17 -34.64
CA LYS A 92 17.98 -12.76 -34.48
C LYS A 92 19.36 -12.47 -35.06
N ILE A 93 19.48 -11.34 -35.74
CA ILE A 93 20.77 -10.75 -36.09
C ILE A 93 21.07 -9.63 -35.10
N VAL A 94 22.17 -9.76 -34.37
CA VAL A 94 22.67 -8.71 -33.46
C VAL A 94 23.42 -7.69 -34.28
N LYS A 95 22.87 -6.48 -34.42
CA LYS A 95 23.41 -5.40 -35.25
C LYS A 95 24.12 -4.30 -34.46
N SER A 96 23.97 -4.30 -33.13
CA SER A 96 24.55 -3.29 -32.26
C SER A 96 24.90 -3.89 -30.90
N LYS A 97 25.96 -3.35 -30.27
CA LYS A 97 26.31 -3.68 -28.86
C LYS A 97 25.19 -3.31 -27.87
N ASN A 98 24.33 -2.35 -28.23
CA ASN A 98 23.22 -1.93 -27.38
C ASN A 98 22.07 -2.96 -27.32
N GLU A 99 22.14 -4.04 -28.13
CA GLU A 99 21.13 -5.12 -28.10
C GLU A 99 21.50 -6.25 -27.13
N ILE A 100 22.69 -6.20 -26.53
CA ILE A 100 23.25 -7.24 -25.68
C ILE A 100 23.97 -6.61 -24.48
N ILE A 101 24.07 -7.36 -23.39
CA ILE A 101 24.80 -6.96 -22.18
C ILE A 101 25.84 -8.02 -21.85
N PHE A 102 27.11 -7.61 -21.70
CA PHE A 102 28.19 -8.48 -21.27
C PHE A 102 28.09 -8.84 -19.80
N LEU A 103 28.28 -10.12 -19.47
CA LEU A 103 28.42 -10.64 -18.12
C LEU A 103 29.86 -10.99 -17.84
N GLU A 104 30.44 -10.44 -16.78
CA GLU A 104 31.85 -10.73 -16.40
C GLU A 104 32.11 -12.22 -16.13
N LYS A 105 31.10 -12.91 -15.57
CA LYS A 105 31.12 -14.33 -15.23
C LYS A 105 29.81 -15.01 -15.60
N PRO A 106 29.80 -16.33 -15.83
CA PRO A 106 28.56 -17.07 -16.03
C PRO A 106 27.61 -16.88 -14.82
N PRO A 107 26.26 -16.85 -15.04
CA PRO A 107 25.29 -16.53 -13.99
C PRO A 107 25.02 -17.73 -13.04
N LEU A 108 26.08 -18.34 -12.51
CA LEU A 108 25.97 -19.55 -11.67
C LEU A 108 25.36 -19.26 -10.30
N ASN A 109 25.61 -18.09 -9.73
CA ASN A 109 25.05 -17.71 -8.44
C ASN A 109 23.52 -17.50 -8.53
N GLY A 110 23.06 -16.84 -9.59
CA GLY A 110 21.63 -16.71 -9.89
C GLY A 110 20.96 -18.05 -10.12
N LEU A 111 21.61 -18.94 -10.88
CA LEU A 111 21.12 -20.29 -11.13
C LEU A 111 21.01 -21.11 -9.85
N GLN A 112 22.02 -21.06 -8.97
CA GLN A 112 21.98 -21.73 -7.68
C GLN A 112 20.76 -21.32 -6.86
N GLN A 113 20.52 -20.01 -6.75
CA GLN A 113 19.37 -19.48 -6.00
C GLN A 113 18.03 -19.91 -6.59
N VAL A 114 17.92 -20.02 -7.90
CA VAL A 114 16.71 -20.48 -8.58
C VAL A 114 16.49 -21.97 -8.39
N LEU A 115 17.53 -22.81 -8.52
CA LEU A 115 17.46 -24.26 -8.30
C LEU A 115 17.14 -24.59 -6.84
N ALA A 116 17.66 -23.82 -5.87
CA ALA A 116 17.33 -23.99 -4.46
C ALA A 116 15.93 -23.45 -4.06
N GLY A 117 15.28 -22.73 -4.97
CA GLY A 117 14.02 -22.04 -4.73
C GLY A 117 12.77 -22.91 -4.91
N PHE A 118 11.62 -22.29 -4.73
CA PHE A 118 10.32 -22.96 -4.73
C PHE A 118 9.93 -23.62 -6.06
N ARG A 119 10.55 -23.19 -7.19
CA ARG A 119 10.28 -23.77 -8.52
C ARG A 119 10.80 -25.20 -8.66
N PHE A 120 11.81 -25.56 -7.90
CA PHE A 120 12.48 -26.86 -7.94
C PHE A 120 12.38 -27.56 -6.56
N PRO A 121 11.20 -28.04 -6.19
CA PRO A 121 10.99 -28.63 -4.88
C PRO A 121 11.87 -29.85 -4.64
N GLY A 122 12.53 -29.87 -3.48
CA GLY A 122 13.40 -30.99 -3.06
C GLY A 122 14.86 -30.85 -3.44
N ILE A 123 15.28 -29.81 -4.20
CA ILE A 123 16.70 -29.61 -4.54
C ILE A 123 17.46 -29.00 -3.36
N GLY A 124 16.99 -27.87 -2.81
CA GLY A 124 17.66 -27.15 -1.70
C GLY A 124 19.07 -26.64 -2.02
N ASN A 125 19.69 -25.95 -1.05
CA ASN A 125 20.98 -25.30 -1.27
C ASN A 125 22.14 -26.27 -1.47
N GLU A 126 22.14 -27.41 -0.80
CA GLU A 126 23.23 -28.39 -0.90
C GLU A 126 23.29 -29.04 -2.28
N ASN A 127 22.13 -29.53 -2.77
CA ASN A 127 22.07 -30.15 -4.08
C ASN A 127 22.28 -29.16 -5.22
N SER A 128 21.76 -27.91 -5.09
CA SER A 128 22.01 -26.87 -6.08
C SER A 128 23.50 -26.55 -6.20
N ASN A 129 24.23 -26.48 -5.07
CA ASN A 129 25.69 -26.32 -5.07
C ASN A 129 26.41 -27.48 -5.74
N LYS A 130 26.01 -28.73 -5.46
CA LYS A 130 26.59 -29.93 -6.11
C LYS A 130 26.40 -29.88 -7.63
N ILE A 131 25.22 -29.47 -8.08
CA ILE A 131 24.86 -29.36 -9.50
C ILE A 131 25.76 -28.34 -10.20
N ILE A 132 25.84 -27.10 -9.74
CA ILE A 132 26.52 -26.03 -10.44
C ILE A 132 28.07 -26.18 -10.41
N ASN A 133 28.60 -26.90 -9.42
CA ASN A 133 30.06 -27.15 -9.29
C ASN A 133 30.50 -28.50 -9.89
N HIS A 134 29.56 -29.24 -10.54
CA HIS A 134 29.93 -30.50 -11.17
C HIS A 134 30.79 -30.26 -12.42
N PRO A 135 31.86 -31.04 -12.66
CA PRO A 135 32.75 -30.85 -13.81
C PRO A 135 32.06 -30.87 -15.16
N ASP A 136 31.05 -31.72 -15.32
CA ASP A 136 30.26 -31.86 -16.57
C ASP A 136 29.08 -30.89 -16.65
N PHE A 137 28.98 -29.94 -15.74
CA PHE A 137 27.84 -29.02 -15.70
C PHE A 137 27.87 -28.03 -16.89
N SER A 138 26.74 -27.91 -17.57
CA SER A 138 26.42 -26.80 -18.47
C SER A 138 24.94 -26.40 -18.34
N LEU A 139 24.60 -25.16 -18.67
CA LEU A 139 23.19 -24.71 -18.64
C LEU A 139 22.32 -25.54 -19.59
N GLN A 140 22.83 -25.90 -20.75
CA GLN A 140 22.17 -26.73 -21.75
C GLN A 140 21.82 -28.14 -21.21
N LEU A 141 22.64 -28.67 -20.34
CA LEU A 141 22.39 -29.98 -19.72
C LEU A 141 21.04 -30.02 -18.98
N LEU A 142 20.63 -28.93 -18.34
CA LEU A 142 19.38 -28.84 -17.60
C LEU A 142 18.12 -28.95 -18.49
N SER A 143 18.27 -28.74 -19.80
CA SER A 143 17.20 -28.88 -20.79
C SER A 143 17.03 -30.30 -21.35
N LEU A 144 17.96 -31.21 -21.05
CA LEU A 144 17.95 -32.59 -21.54
C LEU A 144 16.91 -33.46 -20.81
N ASP A 145 16.84 -34.72 -21.16
CA ASP A 145 15.99 -35.68 -20.47
C ASP A 145 16.52 -36.06 -19.08
N ALA A 146 15.62 -36.54 -18.23
CA ALA A 146 15.95 -36.84 -16.84
C ALA A 146 17.08 -37.89 -16.67
N LYS A 147 17.15 -38.88 -17.56
CA LYS A 147 18.16 -39.93 -17.50
C LYS A 147 19.55 -39.36 -17.81
N THR A 148 19.67 -38.55 -18.83
CA THR A 148 20.93 -37.87 -19.18
C THR A 148 21.41 -36.94 -18.06
N ILE A 149 20.50 -36.21 -17.40
CA ILE A 149 20.83 -35.36 -16.26
C ILE A 149 21.28 -36.20 -15.06
N GLU A 150 20.60 -37.31 -14.77
CA GLU A 150 20.93 -38.27 -13.72
C GLU A 150 22.31 -38.83 -13.92
N ASP A 151 22.57 -39.39 -15.10
CA ASP A 151 23.84 -40.03 -15.45
C ASP A 151 25.04 -39.07 -15.42
N ARG A 152 24.89 -37.86 -15.96
CA ARG A 152 25.98 -36.87 -16.05
C ARG A 152 26.26 -36.13 -14.76
N LEU A 153 25.23 -35.80 -13.97
CA LEU A 153 25.40 -35.03 -12.73
C LEU A 153 25.35 -35.90 -11.47
N ASN A 154 25.28 -37.22 -11.62
CA ASN A 154 25.21 -38.19 -10.52
C ASN A 154 24.11 -37.80 -9.48
N LEU A 155 22.92 -37.51 -9.97
CA LEU A 155 21.77 -37.09 -9.16
C LEU A 155 20.75 -38.24 -9.01
N SER A 156 19.90 -38.17 -8.00
CA SER A 156 18.78 -39.11 -7.92
C SER A 156 17.77 -38.85 -9.05
N HIS A 157 17.13 -39.93 -9.52
CA HIS A 157 16.10 -39.84 -10.58
C HIS A 157 15.01 -38.81 -10.29
N LYS A 158 14.60 -38.68 -9.04
CA LYS A 158 13.60 -37.71 -8.60
C LYS A 158 14.04 -36.26 -8.82
N ILE A 159 15.29 -35.92 -8.49
CA ILE A 159 15.86 -34.59 -8.69
C ILE A 159 16.03 -34.31 -10.18
N ALA A 160 16.62 -35.25 -10.94
CA ALA A 160 16.82 -35.12 -12.38
C ALA A 160 15.49 -34.93 -13.15
N SER A 161 14.45 -35.70 -12.79
CA SER A 161 13.11 -35.54 -13.34
C SER A 161 12.49 -34.18 -13.02
N THR A 162 12.63 -33.70 -11.78
CA THR A 162 12.14 -32.37 -11.38
C THR A 162 12.81 -31.28 -12.21
N ILE A 163 14.12 -31.34 -12.41
CA ILE A 163 14.88 -30.38 -13.23
C ILE A 163 14.40 -30.42 -14.68
N SER A 164 14.42 -31.59 -15.32
CA SER A 164 14.05 -31.74 -16.73
C SER A 164 12.64 -31.25 -17.04
N ILE A 165 11.67 -31.65 -16.24
CA ILE A 165 10.26 -31.25 -16.43
C ILE A 165 10.08 -29.74 -16.21
N THR A 166 10.58 -29.22 -15.10
CA THR A 166 10.38 -27.80 -14.74
C THR A 166 11.09 -26.88 -15.74
N TRP A 167 12.31 -27.25 -16.14
CA TRP A 167 13.08 -26.46 -17.10
C TRP A 167 12.39 -26.40 -18.45
N LYS A 168 11.96 -27.54 -19.02
CA LYS A 168 11.29 -27.59 -20.34
C LYS A 168 9.98 -26.80 -20.39
N ILE A 169 9.22 -26.79 -19.31
CA ILE A 169 7.91 -26.10 -19.27
C ILE A 169 8.06 -24.58 -19.12
N LYS A 170 9.08 -24.13 -18.39
CA LYS A 170 9.20 -22.72 -17.94
C LYS A 170 10.54 -22.09 -18.24
N THR A 171 11.25 -22.54 -19.26
CA THR A 171 12.61 -22.07 -19.59
C THR A 171 12.72 -20.54 -19.62
N ASP A 172 11.80 -19.85 -20.30
CA ASP A 172 11.82 -18.38 -20.43
C ASP A 172 11.76 -17.66 -19.08
N GLU A 173 10.88 -18.16 -18.19
CA GLU A 173 10.72 -17.57 -16.84
C GLU A 173 11.93 -17.88 -15.96
N ILE A 174 12.50 -19.08 -16.10
CA ILE A 174 13.66 -19.52 -15.31
C ILE A 174 14.89 -18.71 -15.72
N ILE A 175 15.20 -18.56 -17.00
CA ILE A 175 16.37 -17.81 -17.47
C ILE A 175 16.25 -16.34 -17.06
N LEU A 176 15.08 -15.73 -17.20
CA LEU A 176 14.84 -14.37 -16.69
C LEU A 176 15.13 -14.29 -15.19
N GLU A 177 14.63 -15.26 -14.41
CA GLU A 177 14.84 -15.29 -12.97
C GLU A 177 16.31 -15.50 -12.60
N VAL A 178 17.03 -16.36 -13.33
CA VAL A 178 18.48 -16.57 -13.17
C VAL A 178 19.26 -15.28 -13.41
N ILE A 179 18.98 -14.56 -14.50
CA ILE A 179 19.63 -13.29 -14.82
C ILE A 179 19.37 -12.24 -13.72
N LEU A 180 18.11 -12.07 -13.32
CA LEU A 180 17.75 -11.08 -12.31
C LEU A 180 18.31 -11.44 -10.92
N LYS A 181 18.37 -12.74 -10.58
CA LYS A 181 19.04 -13.21 -9.35
C LYS A 181 20.56 -12.98 -9.37
N GLU A 182 21.21 -13.21 -10.51
CA GLU A 182 22.63 -12.89 -10.69
C GLU A 182 22.90 -11.40 -10.47
N LEU A 183 21.98 -10.53 -10.86
CA LEU A 183 22.02 -9.09 -10.61
C LEU A 183 21.52 -8.70 -9.20
N SER A 184 21.36 -9.66 -8.29
CA SER A 184 20.99 -9.46 -6.89
C SER A 184 19.54 -8.95 -6.66
N PHE A 185 18.62 -9.19 -7.59
CA PHE A 185 17.20 -8.83 -7.39
C PHE A 185 16.50 -9.81 -6.44
N THR A 186 15.63 -9.29 -5.58
CA THR A 186 14.76 -10.08 -4.71
C THR A 186 13.57 -10.65 -5.47
N ASN A 187 12.90 -11.68 -4.93
CA ASN A 187 11.71 -12.29 -5.58
C ASN A 187 10.59 -11.27 -5.82
N SER A 188 10.39 -10.34 -4.89
CA SER A 188 9.38 -9.27 -5.05
C SER A 188 9.74 -8.28 -6.17
N GLN A 189 11.00 -7.95 -6.32
CA GLN A 189 11.50 -7.10 -7.40
C GLN A 189 11.41 -7.78 -8.77
N ILE A 190 11.74 -9.08 -8.83
CA ILE A 190 11.59 -9.90 -10.04
C ILE A 190 10.14 -9.95 -10.48
N LYS A 191 9.22 -10.21 -9.56
CA LYS A 191 7.79 -10.21 -9.85
C LYS A 191 7.31 -8.84 -10.34
N TYR A 192 7.72 -7.76 -9.67
CA TYR A 192 7.38 -6.40 -10.10
C TYR A 192 7.87 -6.12 -11.52
N PHE A 193 9.11 -6.52 -11.84
CA PHE A 193 9.68 -6.37 -13.17
C PHE A 193 8.88 -7.14 -14.22
N GLN A 194 8.51 -8.40 -13.95
CA GLN A 194 7.69 -9.22 -14.84
C GLN A 194 6.32 -8.62 -15.13
N ASP A 195 5.70 -8.02 -14.11
CA ASP A 195 4.33 -7.47 -14.22
C ASP A 195 4.31 -6.08 -14.88
N ASN A 196 5.39 -5.29 -14.81
CA ASN A 196 5.40 -3.86 -15.18
C ASN A 196 6.39 -3.48 -16.27
N SER A 197 7.35 -4.34 -16.68
CA SER A 197 8.36 -3.99 -17.65
C SER A 197 7.81 -3.99 -19.08
N LYS A 198 7.68 -2.79 -19.65
CA LYS A 198 7.35 -2.60 -21.09
C LYS A 198 8.60 -2.48 -21.95
N ASP A 199 9.66 -1.88 -21.42
CA ASP A 199 10.84 -1.49 -22.17
C ASP A 199 11.94 -2.54 -22.21
N GLY A 200 11.85 -3.58 -21.40
CA GLY A 200 12.86 -4.65 -21.30
C GLY A 200 14.10 -4.26 -20.47
N LEU A 201 14.77 -5.27 -19.89
CA LEU A 201 15.91 -5.09 -19.00
C LEU A 201 17.12 -4.50 -19.75
N ILE A 202 17.35 -4.95 -20.97
CA ILE A 202 18.52 -4.54 -21.79
C ILE A 202 18.45 -3.06 -22.11
N SER A 203 17.27 -2.57 -22.49
CA SER A 203 17.07 -1.15 -22.79
C SER A 203 17.34 -0.28 -21.57
N LEU A 204 16.83 -0.67 -20.39
CA LEU A 204 17.04 0.06 -19.14
C LEU A 204 18.51 0.09 -18.72
N ILE A 205 19.23 -1.05 -18.79
CA ILE A 205 20.63 -1.13 -18.39
C ILE A 205 21.53 -0.38 -19.38
N ASN A 206 21.27 -0.48 -20.67
CA ASN A 206 22.09 0.20 -21.70
C ASN A 206 21.83 1.71 -21.76
N SER A 207 20.65 2.20 -21.38
CA SER A 207 20.43 3.64 -21.26
C SER A 207 21.18 4.22 -20.07
N ASN A 208 20.91 3.75 -18.89
CA ASN A 208 21.61 4.07 -17.66
C ASN A 208 21.19 3.07 -16.55
N PRO A 209 22.08 2.19 -16.05
CA PRO A 209 21.74 1.26 -14.97
C PRO A 209 21.19 1.93 -13.71
N SER A 210 21.55 3.20 -13.47
CA SER A 210 21.04 3.95 -12.33
C SER A 210 19.53 4.23 -12.40
N ASP A 211 18.92 4.14 -13.57
CA ASP A 211 17.46 4.31 -13.73
C ASP A 211 16.67 3.17 -13.06
N LEU A 212 17.31 2.02 -12.82
CA LEU A 212 16.74 0.93 -12.03
C LEU A 212 16.34 1.36 -10.62
N LEU A 213 17.05 2.35 -10.02
CA LEU A 213 16.71 2.90 -8.70
C LEU A 213 15.33 3.58 -8.63
N GLY A 214 14.84 4.09 -9.75
CA GLY A 214 13.51 4.71 -9.82
C GLY A 214 12.46 3.83 -10.48
N TYR A 215 12.88 2.83 -11.26
CA TYR A 215 11.98 1.97 -12.01
C TYR A 215 11.51 0.75 -11.21
N ILE A 216 12.42 0.13 -10.45
CA ILE A 216 12.11 -1.06 -9.64
C ILE A 216 12.04 -0.66 -8.16
N PRO A 217 10.92 -0.89 -7.46
CA PRO A 217 10.79 -0.53 -6.06
C PRO A 217 11.84 -1.21 -5.17
N ARG A 218 12.35 -0.45 -4.19
CA ARG A 218 13.26 -0.94 -3.17
C ARG A 218 14.61 -1.46 -3.69
N VAL A 219 14.99 -1.16 -4.92
CA VAL A 219 16.39 -1.35 -5.37
C VAL A 219 17.25 -0.42 -4.53
N ASN A 220 18.28 -0.96 -3.87
CA ASN A 220 19.19 -0.18 -3.04
C ASN A 220 20.49 0.14 -3.77
N PHE A 221 21.25 1.06 -3.18
CA PHE A 221 22.49 1.53 -3.79
C PHE A 221 23.59 0.44 -3.85
N GLU A 222 23.59 -0.48 -2.91
CA GLU A 222 24.48 -1.65 -2.91
C GLU A 222 24.14 -2.61 -4.06
N GLN A 223 22.84 -2.86 -4.31
CA GLN A 223 22.42 -3.64 -5.48
C GLN A 223 22.86 -2.99 -6.79
N LEU A 224 22.74 -1.66 -6.90
CA LEU A 224 23.21 -0.93 -8.08
C LEU A 224 24.74 -1.12 -8.28
N ASN A 225 25.53 -1.01 -7.22
CA ASN A 225 26.97 -1.25 -7.27
C ASN A 225 27.29 -2.69 -7.72
N ASN A 226 26.54 -3.66 -7.24
CA ASN A 226 26.69 -5.05 -7.66
C ASN A 226 26.35 -5.23 -9.14
N ILE A 227 25.33 -4.55 -9.66
CA ILE A 227 24.98 -4.56 -11.08
C ILE A 227 26.12 -3.97 -11.92
N TYR A 228 26.66 -2.81 -11.57
CA TYR A 228 27.80 -2.22 -12.26
C TYR A 228 28.99 -3.17 -12.29
N LYS A 229 29.32 -3.78 -11.14
CA LYS A 229 30.42 -4.74 -11.02
C LYS A 229 30.20 -5.99 -11.87
N ARG A 230 28.99 -6.59 -11.81
CA ARG A 230 28.66 -7.82 -12.56
C ARG A 230 28.67 -7.62 -14.07
N LEU A 231 28.29 -6.43 -14.51
CA LEU A 231 28.25 -6.06 -15.93
C LEU A 231 29.54 -5.41 -16.41
N SER A 232 30.57 -5.33 -15.56
CA SER A 232 31.87 -4.65 -15.85
C SER A 232 31.66 -3.21 -16.35
N LEU A 233 30.62 -2.53 -15.86
CA LEU A 233 30.33 -1.14 -16.19
C LEU A 233 31.03 -0.21 -15.19
N LYS A 234 31.60 0.89 -15.70
CA LYS A 234 32.20 1.94 -14.88
C LYS A 234 31.35 3.20 -15.00
N PRO A 235 30.52 3.54 -14.01
CA PRO A 235 29.76 4.78 -14.05
C PRO A 235 30.73 5.97 -13.96
N THR A 236 30.39 7.05 -14.64
CA THR A 236 31.05 8.35 -14.42
C THR A 236 30.74 8.88 -13.03
N GLU A 237 31.57 9.75 -12.48
CA GLU A 237 31.28 10.43 -11.21
C GLU A 237 29.92 11.13 -11.23
N LYS A 238 29.55 11.75 -12.36
CA LYS A 238 28.25 12.41 -12.56
C LYS A 238 27.09 11.43 -12.46
N GLU A 239 27.13 10.32 -13.20
CA GLU A 239 26.09 9.28 -13.14
C GLU A 239 25.91 8.76 -11.73
N PHE A 240 27.02 8.55 -11.01
CA PHE A 240 27.00 8.03 -9.65
C PHE A 240 26.43 9.03 -8.65
N ALA A 241 26.76 10.33 -8.80
CA ALA A 241 26.20 11.41 -8.01
C ALA A 241 24.69 11.56 -8.19
N ILE A 242 24.22 11.49 -9.45
CA ILE A 242 22.79 11.56 -9.78
C ILE A 242 22.06 10.34 -9.23
N ALA A 243 22.63 9.14 -9.40
CA ALA A 243 22.07 7.91 -8.86
C ALA A 243 21.93 7.95 -7.34
N ALA A 244 22.95 8.42 -6.63
CA ALA A 244 22.93 8.58 -5.18
C ALA A 244 21.84 9.56 -4.73
N SER A 245 21.70 10.69 -5.42
CA SER A 245 20.68 11.72 -5.12
C SER A 245 19.26 11.18 -5.35
N ARG A 246 19.01 10.49 -6.47
CA ARG A 246 17.70 9.87 -6.79
C ARG A 246 17.37 8.76 -5.80
N PHE A 247 18.34 7.93 -5.45
CA PHE A 247 18.16 6.87 -4.46
C PHE A 247 17.75 7.44 -3.11
N TRP A 248 18.45 8.47 -2.62
CA TRP A 248 18.12 9.05 -1.33
C TRP A 248 16.71 9.71 -1.33
N LEU A 249 16.34 10.41 -2.41
CA LEU A 249 14.99 10.96 -2.58
C LEU A 249 13.93 9.85 -2.55
N SER A 250 14.15 8.75 -3.28
CA SER A 250 13.25 7.59 -3.23
C SER A 250 13.16 6.97 -1.83
N GLN A 251 14.27 6.82 -1.13
CA GLN A 251 14.28 6.31 0.25
C GLN A 251 13.50 7.19 1.22
N THR A 252 13.54 8.53 1.06
CA THR A 252 12.75 9.43 1.90
C THR A 252 11.26 9.39 1.54
N GLU A 253 10.95 9.17 0.27
CA GLU A 253 9.57 8.97 -0.18
C GLU A 253 8.98 7.68 0.41
N ASP A 254 9.69 6.55 0.31
CA ASP A 254 9.24 5.24 0.80
C ASP A 254 9.15 5.17 2.33
N ARG A 255 10.13 5.72 3.05
CA ARG A 255 10.23 5.56 4.50
C ARG A 255 9.53 6.65 5.30
N ARG A 256 9.52 7.88 4.79
CA ARG A 256 9.01 9.07 5.48
C ARG A 256 7.84 9.74 4.77
N GLY A 257 7.50 9.29 3.57
CA GLY A 257 6.44 9.86 2.75
C GLY A 257 6.76 11.24 2.18
N HIS A 258 8.03 11.68 2.15
CA HIS A 258 8.43 12.93 1.53
C HIS A 258 8.40 12.83 0.01
N THR A 259 7.79 13.78 -0.70
CA THR A 259 7.85 13.84 -2.19
C THR A 259 8.92 14.79 -2.70
N CYS A 260 9.50 15.59 -1.82
CA CYS A 260 10.72 16.39 -2.01
C CYS A 260 11.52 16.41 -0.69
N ALA A 261 12.74 16.92 -0.73
CA ALA A 261 13.56 17.02 0.47
C ALA A 261 14.44 18.27 0.45
N PRO A 262 14.89 18.79 1.62
CA PRO A 262 15.82 19.91 1.67
C PRO A 262 17.07 19.63 0.83
N GLU A 263 17.41 20.53 -0.10
CA GLU A 263 18.49 20.35 -1.06
C GLU A 263 19.84 20.08 -0.38
N VAL A 264 20.08 20.75 0.76
CA VAL A 264 21.28 20.52 1.58
C VAL A 264 21.38 19.05 2.02
N LYS A 265 20.27 18.47 2.48
CA LYS A 265 20.24 17.06 2.91
C LYS A 265 20.43 16.09 1.75
N VAL A 266 19.89 16.39 0.58
CA VAL A 266 20.12 15.57 -0.63
C VAL A 266 21.61 15.53 -0.95
N LYS A 267 22.29 16.69 -0.93
CA LYS A 267 23.72 16.80 -1.22
C LYS A 267 24.60 16.08 -0.19
N GLU A 268 24.33 16.27 1.10
CA GLU A 268 25.03 15.59 2.19
C GLU A 268 24.97 14.05 2.04
N GLU A 269 23.78 13.53 1.82
CA GLU A 269 23.58 12.09 1.73
C GLU A 269 24.08 11.50 0.39
N ALA A 270 23.91 12.23 -0.71
CA ALA A 270 24.50 11.83 -1.98
C ALA A 270 26.03 11.81 -1.93
N SER A 271 26.65 12.79 -1.26
CA SER A 271 28.09 12.83 -0.99
C SER A 271 28.53 11.59 -0.20
N ARG A 272 27.82 11.25 0.88
CA ARG A 272 28.11 10.06 1.69
C ARG A 272 27.97 8.74 0.90
N LEU A 273 26.95 8.63 0.03
CA LEU A 273 26.67 7.42 -0.75
C LEU A 273 27.66 7.24 -1.91
N SER A 274 28.02 8.32 -2.58
CA SER A 274 28.90 8.31 -3.77
C SER A 274 30.39 8.48 -3.45
N ASN A 275 30.71 8.89 -2.21
CA ASN A 275 32.07 9.27 -1.79
C ASN A 275 32.67 10.44 -2.61
N LEU A 276 31.81 11.36 -3.08
CA LEU A 276 32.17 12.58 -3.80
C LEU A 276 32.00 13.80 -2.91
N SER A 277 32.74 14.90 -3.19
CA SER A 277 32.57 16.16 -2.44
C SER A 277 31.19 16.78 -2.70
N ILE A 278 30.67 17.52 -1.72
CA ILE A 278 29.37 18.24 -1.84
C ILE A 278 29.39 19.21 -3.02
N GLU A 279 30.51 19.87 -3.29
CA GLU A 279 30.67 20.78 -4.43
C GLU A 279 30.48 20.08 -5.78
N LYS A 280 31.11 18.88 -5.94
CA LYS A 280 30.93 18.07 -7.15
C LYS A 280 29.46 17.64 -7.31
N ILE A 281 28.82 17.19 -6.21
CA ILE A 281 27.40 16.85 -6.22
C ILE A 281 26.55 18.05 -6.67
N GLN A 282 26.82 19.25 -6.11
CA GLN A 282 26.11 20.48 -6.48
C GLN A 282 26.23 20.75 -7.98
N ASN A 283 27.46 20.74 -8.52
CA ASN A 283 27.70 21.02 -9.94
C ASN A 283 26.95 20.03 -10.84
N TYR A 284 27.01 18.72 -10.53
CA TYR A 284 26.31 17.71 -11.31
C TYR A 284 24.79 17.84 -11.22
N LEU A 285 24.24 18.22 -10.06
CA LEU A 285 22.80 18.48 -9.92
C LEU A 285 22.36 19.74 -10.65
N ASP A 286 23.24 20.74 -10.78
CA ASP A 286 22.95 21.97 -11.51
C ASP A 286 22.97 21.77 -13.03
N GLU A 287 23.75 20.82 -13.50
CA GLU A 287 23.80 20.43 -14.92
C GLU A 287 22.58 19.61 -15.39
N GLU A 288 21.78 19.04 -14.42
CA GLU A 288 20.73 18.06 -14.72
C GLU A 288 19.31 18.54 -14.38
N ASP A 289 18.94 19.70 -14.89
CA ASP A 289 17.60 20.30 -14.70
C ASP A 289 16.45 19.41 -15.22
N ASN A 290 16.76 18.43 -16.09
CA ASN A 290 15.77 17.49 -16.61
C ASN A 290 15.40 16.36 -15.66
N LEU A 291 16.21 16.06 -14.65
CA LEU A 291 16.00 14.94 -13.71
C LEU A 291 15.47 15.40 -12.36
N PHE A 292 15.68 16.66 -12.01
CA PHE A 292 15.30 17.22 -10.73
C PHE A 292 14.52 18.53 -10.89
N CYS A 293 13.68 18.82 -9.90
CA CYS A 293 12.96 20.08 -9.80
C CYS A 293 13.26 20.72 -8.45
N ARG A 294 13.53 22.03 -8.47
CA ARG A 294 13.80 22.83 -7.29
C ARG A 294 12.60 23.70 -6.95
N ASP A 295 12.32 23.83 -5.66
CA ASP A 295 11.24 24.65 -5.14
C ASP A 295 11.57 25.10 -3.71
N PHE A 296 10.63 25.80 -3.07
CA PHE A 296 10.72 26.22 -1.67
C PHE A 296 9.61 25.59 -0.84
N ARG A 297 9.97 25.04 0.32
CA ARG A 297 9.02 24.52 1.29
C ARG A 297 9.53 24.80 2.71
N PHE A 298 8.68 25.41 3.56
CA PHE A 298 9.06 25.81 4.92
C PHE A 298 10.34 26.67 4.94
N ASP A 299 10.42 27.67 4.05
CA ASP A 299 11.56 28.58 3.88
C ASP A 299 12.91 27.91 3.55
N LYS A 300 12.87 26.66 3.08
CA LYS A 300 14.03 25.90 2.64
C LYS A 300 13.95 25.58 1.15
N LYS A 301 15.10 25.68 0.48
CA LYS A 301 15.24 25.12 -0.88
C LYS A 301 15.06 23.62 -0.80
N VAL A 302 14.15 23.07 -1.60
CA VAL A 302 13.88 21.65 -1.69
C VAL A 302 14.16 21.13 -3.10
N LEU A 303 14.56 19.87 -3.18
CA LEU A 303 14.79 19.14 -4.40
C LEU A 303 13.82 17.97 -4.48
N SER A 304 13.23 17.74 -5.63
CA SER A 304 12.43 16.55 -5.94
C SER A 304 12.91 15.89 -7.21
N SER A 305 12.61 14.60 -7.37
CA SER A 305 12.75 13.96 -8.68
C SER A 305 11.74 14.56 -9.67
N LYS A 306 12.10 14.61 -10.94
CA LYS A 306 11.18 15.05 -12.02
C LYS A 306 9.88 14.26 -12.01
N PHE A 307 9.96 12.96 -11.70
CA PHE A 307 8.80 12.08 -11.60
C PHE A 307 7.83 12.54 -10.49
N SER A 308 8.33 12.79 -9.27
CA SER A 308 7.49 13.25 -8.15
C SER A 308 6.86 14.61 -8.45
N TYR A 309 7.61 15.53 -9.06
CA TYR A 309 7.08 16.82 -9.47
C TYR A 309 6.00 16.72 -10.55
N GLN A 310 6.20 15.87 -11.57
CA GLN A 310 5.21 15.65 -12.62
C GLN A 310 3.93 15.01 -12.09
N ARG A 311 4.04 14.13 -11.10
CA ARG A 311 2.89 13.54 -10.40
C ARG A 311 2.06 14.63 -9.71
N ASP A 312 2.71 15.53 -8.96
CA ASP A 312 2.05 16.65 -8.28
C ASP A 312 1.39 17.58 -9.30
N LYS A 313 2.08 17.89 -10.41
CA LYS A 313 1.52 18.67 -11.52
C LYS A 313 0.31 18.00 -12.15
N SER A 314 0.35 16.70 -12.35
CA SER A 314 -0.79 15.95 -12.92
C SER A 314 -2.04 16.05 -12.01
N ILE A 315 -1.86 16.04 -10.69
CA ILE A 315 -2.97 16.27 -9.75
C ILE A 315 -3.57 17.67 -9.95
N VAL A 316 -2.73 18.69 -10.08
CA VAL A 316 -3.17 20.06 -10.29
C VAL A 316 -3.93 20.21 -11.61
N ASP A 317 -3.40 19.62 -12.69
CA ASP A 317 -4.05 19.62 -14.01
C ASP A 317 -5.44 18.97 -13.95
N GLU A 318 -5.58 17.86 -13.20
CA GLU A 318 -6.86 17.20 -12.99
C GLU A 318 -7.85 18.03 -12.15
N ILE A 319 -7.38 18.73 -11.12
CA ILE A 319 -8.22 19.69 -10.36
C ILE A 319 -8.74 20.79 -11.31
N ILE A 320 -7.87 21.36 -12.12
CA ILE A 320 -8.23 22.38 -13.12
C ILE A 320 -9.23 21.80 -14.14
N ARG A 321 -9.02 20.56 -14.61
CA ARG A 321 -9.95 19.85 -15.51
C ARG A 321 -11.34 19.77 -14.90
N LEU A 322 -11.44 19.33 -13.64
CA LEU A 322 -12.73 19.22 -12.93
C LEU A 322 -13.39 20.61 -12.75
N GLN A 323 -12.61 21.65 -12.43
CA GLN A 323 -13.13 23.00 -12.27
C GLN A 323 -13.70 23.55 -13.58
N LYS A 324 -12.98 23.38 -14.70
CA LYS A 324 -13.40 23.88 -16.03
C LYS A 324 -14.64 23.18 -16.56
N ASN A 325 -14.80 21.90 -16.26
CA ASN A 325 -15.91 21.10 -16.81
C ASN A 325 -17.09 20.97 -15.85
N PHE A 326 -17.08 21.65 -14.71
CA PHE A 326 -18.12 21.51 -13.70
C PHE A 326 -19.46 22.13 -14.14
N ILE A 327 -20.51 21.34 -14.05
CA ILE A 327 -21.89 21.78 -14.32
C ILE A 327 -22.55 22.15 -13.00
N LYS A 328 -22.61 23.44 -12.71
CA LYS A 328 -23.27 23.93 -11.47
C LYS A 328 -24.74 23.52 -11.46
N PRO A 329 -25.20 22.84 -10.41
CA PRO A 329 -26.63 22.53 -10.29
C PRO A 329 -27.44 23.81 -10.14
N LYS A 330 -28.64 23.86 -10.74
CA LYS A 330 -29.60 24.97 -10.58
C LYS A 330 -30.23 24.88 -9.18
N ILE A 331 -29.52 25.35 -8.17
CA ILE A 331 -30.05 25.48 -6.80
C ILE A 331 -30.54 26.91 -6.64
N THR A 332 -31.85 27.09 -6.70
CA THR A 332 -32.48 28.42 -6.61
C THR A 332 -32.45 28.99 -5.20
N ASN A 333 -32.49 28.14 -4.17
CA ASN A 333 -32.45 28.54 -2.76
C ASN A 333 -31.37 27.75 -2.00
N LEU A 334 -30.74 28.38 -1.01
CA LEU A 334 -29.89 27.71 -0.03
C LEU A 334 -30.73 26.72 0.78
N LEU A 335 -30.28 25.47 0.84
CA LEU A 335 -30.94 24.46 1.68
C LEU A 335 -30.91 24.91 3.13
N ARG A 336 -32.07 24.76 3.80
CA ARG A 336 -32.25 25.02 5.23
C ARG A 336 -32.55 23.72 5.96
N ASN A 337 -32.43 23.70 7.28
CA ASN A 337 -32.73 22.48 8.07
C ASN A 337 -34.07 21.86 7.78
N LYS A 338 -35.10 22.69 7.58
CA LYS A 338 -36.48 22.26 7.25
C LYS A 338 -36.62 21.63 5.87
N ASP A 339 -35.64 21.88 4.99
CA ASP A 339 -35.65 21.37 3.62
C ASP A 339 -35.00 19.99 3.52
N LEU A 340 -34.33 19.55 4.58
CA LEU A 340 -33.63 18.28 4.65
C LEU A 340 -34.44 17.27 5.46
N SER A 341 -34.83 16.16 4.85
CA SER A 341 -35.46 15.04 5.55
C SER A 341 -34.34 14.27 6.28
N MET A 342 -33.90 14.80 7.43
CA MET A 342 -32.91 14.11 8.25
C MET A 342 -33.60 13.03 9.09
N PRO A 343 -33.01 11.84 9.17
CA PRO A 343 -33.54 10.75 10.00
C PRO A 343 -33.45 11.09 11.49
N ASP A 344 -34.33 10.49 12.28
CA ASP A 344 -34.28 10.42 13.76
C ASP A 344 -34.10 11.78 14.47
N LYS A 345 -34.76 12.85 13.99
CA LYS A 345 -34.69 14.20 14.58
C LYS A 345 -33.28 14.83 14.62
N ILE A 346 -32.31 14.31 13.86
CA ILE A 346 -30.97 14.88 13.77
C ILE A 346 -31.08 16.26 13.09
N LYS A 347 -30.60 17.31 13.78
CA LYS A 347 -30.50 18.67 13.24
C LYS A 347 -29.07 18.99 12.88
N LEU A 348 -28.85 19.39 11.63
CA LEU A 348 -27.56 19.90 11.19
C LEU A 348 -27.25 21.27 11.78
N SER A 349 -26.02 21.53 12.16
CA SER A 349 -25.58 22.86 12.60
C SER A 349 -25.55 23.85 11.44
N LYS A 350 -25.50 25.16 11.76
CA LYS A 350 -25.33 26.21 10.75
C LYS A 350 -24.03 25.98 9.91
N GLU A 351 -22.92 25.58 10.56
CA GLU A 351 -21.65 25.27 9.88
C GLU A 351 -21.79 24.10 8.90
N GLN A 352 -22.46 23.02 9.32
CA GLN A 352 -22.69 21.85 8.47
C GLN A 352 -23.56 22.22 7.25
N ILE A 353 -24.63 22.99 7.42
CA ILE A 353 -25.49 23.44 6.32
C ILE A 353 -24.71 24.34 5.35
N LEU A 354 -23.91 25.28 5.86
CA LEU A 354 -23.07 26.12 5.02
C LEU A 354 -22.06 25.30 4.24
N SER A 355 -21.45 24.28 4.87
CA SER A 355 -20.49 23.38 4.22
C SER A 355 -21.16 22.58 3.10
N ILE A 356 -22.35 22.03 3.33
CA ILE A 356 -23.15 21.36 2.30
C ILE A 356 -23.43 22.29 1.13
N ASN A 357 -23.99 23.47 1.41
CA ASN A 357 -24.36 24.45 0.38
C ASN A 357 -23.16 24.91 -0.46
N ARG A 358 -21.99 25.07 0.16
CA ARG A 358 -20.73 25.38 -0.55
C ARG A 358 -20.28 24.22 -1.44
N SER A 359 -20.28 23.00 -0.91
CA SER A 359 -19.83 21.81 -1.64
C SER A 359 -20.70 21.48 -2.86
N LEU A 360 -22.02 21.74 -2.77
CA LEU A 360 -22.93 21.55 -3.91
C LEU A 360 -22.67 22.53 -5.07
N LYS A 361 -22.03 23.66 -4.82
CA LYS A 361 -21.74 24.71 -5.82
C LYS A 361 -20.34 24.64 -6.42
N GLN A 362 -19.53 23.68 -6.01
CA GLN A 362 -18.13 23.56 -6.39
C GLN A 362 -17.82 22.18 -6.99
N SER A 363 -16.90 22.15 -7.94
CA SER A 363 -16.40 20.89 -8.51
C SER A 363 -15.52 20.12 -7.55
N PHE A 364 -14.81 20.84 -6.70
CA PHE A 364 -13.86 20.29 -5.75
C PHE A 364 -14.05 20.95 -4.38
N SER A 365 -14.28 20.14 -3.36
CA SER A 365 -14.51 20.64 -1.99
C SER A 365 -13.83 19.77 -0.95
N ILE A 366 -13.29 20.41 0.08
CA ILE A 366 -12.72 19.77 1.25
C ILE A 366 -13.54 20.16 2.48
N ILE A 367 -13.88 19.16 3.28
CA ILE A 367 -14.52 19.34 4.60
C ILE A 367 -13.60 18.70 5.63
N THR A 368 -13.05 19.52 6.52
CA THR A 368 -12.16 19.06 7.57
C THR A 368 -12.73 19.38 8.94
N GLY A 369 -12.50 18.48 9.89
CA GLY A 369 -12.90 18.68 11.27
C GLY A 369 -12.39 17.58 12.19
N GLY A 370 -12.17 17.91 13.44
CA GLY A 370 -11.69 16.99 14.45
C GLY A 370 -12.72 15.91 14.84
N PRO A 371 -12.39 15.07 15.84
CA PRO A 371 -13.29 14.06 16.35
C PRO A 371 -14.57 14.70 16.92
N GLY A 372 -15.68 14.06 16.69
CA GLY A 372 -16.98 14.55 17.20
C GLY A 372 -17.55 15.79 16.49
N SER A 373 -16.90 16.29 15.43
CA SER A 373 -17.41 17.46 14.68
C SER A 373 -18.62 17.15 13.77
N GLY A 374 -19.09 15.89 13.78
CA GLY A 374 -20.28 15.48 13.03
C GLY A 374 -20.05 15.28 11.54
N LYS A 375 -18.83 14.88 11.12
CA LYS A 375 -18.50 14.59 9.71
C LYS A 375 -19.43 13.54 9.08
N SER A 376 -19.65 12.42 9.76
CA SER A 376 -20.52 11.35 9.24
C SER A 376 -21.99 11.83 9.11
N THR A 377 -22.49 12.60 10.08
CA THR A 377 -23.82 13.22 10.01
C THR A 377 -23.92 14.20 8.84
N LEU A 378 -22.85 14.94 8.58
CA LEU A 378 -22.76 15.85 7.44
C LEU A 378 -22.79 15.08 6.11
N ILE A 379 -22.11 13.91 6.02
CA ILE A 379 -22.17 13.04 4.82
C ILE A 379 -23.62 12.60 4.56
N VAL A 380 -24.37 12.21 5.59
CA VAL A 380 -25.81 11.91 5.45
C VAL A 380 -26.56 13.11 4.88
N GLY A 381 -26.36 14.29 5.43
CA GLY A 381 -26.97 15.54 4.93
C GLY A 381 -26.60 15.88 3.49
N LEU A 382 -25.32 15.64 3.10
CA LEU A 382 -24.85 15.80 1.72
C LEU A 382 -25.58 14.86 0.77
N VAL A 383 -25.66 13.58 1.13
CA VAL A 383 -26.34 12.55 0.32
C VAL A 383 -27.81 12.88 0.12
N GLU A 384 -28.51 13.24 1.19
CA GLU A 384 -29.92 13.64 1.11
C GLU A 384 -30.12 14.90 0.23
N SER A 385 -29.20 15.86 0.33
CA SER A 385 -29.21 17.05 -0.51
C SER A 385 -29.00 16.73 -1.98
N LEU A 386 -28.04 15.84 -2.29
CA LEU A 386 -27.72 15.41 -3.65
C LEU A 386 -28.86 14.58 -4.26
N ARG A 387 -29.49 13.70 -3.48
CA ARG A 387 -30.67 12.92 -3.91
C ARG A 387 -31.84 13.83 -4.30
N LYS A 388 -32.12 14.87 -3.51
CA LYS A 388 -33.19 15.84 -3.80
C LYS A 388 -32.99 16.57 -5.14
N ILE A 389 -31.78 16.78 -5.56
CA ILE A 389 -31.46 17.39 -6.87
C ILE A 389 -31.18 16.35 -7.96
N GLY A 390 -31.55 15.08 -7.73
CA GLY A 390 -31.47 14.00 -8.72
C GLY A 390 -30.05 13.57 -9.11
N LYS A 391 -29.04 13.81 -8.25
CA LYS A 391 -27.64 13.47 -8.53
C LYS A 391 -27.31 12.01 -8.20
N LYS A 392 -26.55 11.36 -9.07
CA LYS A 392 -25.97 10.03 -8.84
C LYS A 392 -24.73 10.15 -7.97
N ILE A 393 -24.67 9.39 -6.89
CA ILE A 393 -23.67 9.53 -5.84
C ILE A 393 -22.89 8.23 -5.72
N VAL A 394 -21.58 8.37 -5.57
CA VAL A 394 -20.66 7.30 -5.14
C VAL A 394 -20.02 7.73 -3.82
N ILE A 395 -19.90 6.81 -2.88
CA ILE A 395 -19.20 7.04 -1.61
C ILE A 395 -18.06 6.02 -1.48
N CYS A 396 -16.86 6.51 -1.19
CA CYS A 396 -15.70 5.68 -0.97
C CYS A 396 -14.96 6.07 0.31
N ALA A 397 -14.14 5.13 0.81
CA ALA A 397 -13.19 5.38 1.88
C ALA A 397 -11.84 4.70 1.57
N PRO A 398 -10.72 5.11 2.15
CA PRO A 398 -9.42 4.48 1.90
C PRO A 398 -9.31 3.06 2.46
N THR A 399 -10.05 2.72 3.50
CA THR A 399 -10.04 1.40 4.14
C THR A 399 -11.43 0.75 4.14
N GLY A 400 -11.46 -0.60 4.14
CA GLY A 400 -12.72 -1.37 4.21
C GLY A 400 -13.53 -1.05 5.46
N ARG A 401 -12.85 -0.88 6.59
CA ARG A 401 -13.50 -0.54 7.87
C ARG A 401 -14.16 0.84 7.84
N ALA A 402 -13.51 1.84 7.25
CA ALA A 402 -14.11 3.16 7.09
C ALA A 402 -15.33 3.12 6.16
N ALA A 403 -15.26 2.35 5.06
CA ALA A 403 -16.39 2.14 4.17
C ALA A 403 -17.55 1.42 4.88
N LYS A 404 -17.25 0.36 5.66
CA LYS A 404 -18.25 -0.39 6.44
C LYS A 404 -18.94 0.48 7.48
N ARG A 405 -18.20 1.35 8.18
CA ARG A 405 -18.78 2.29 9.15
C ARG A 405 -19.85 3.20 8.54
N LEU A 406 -19.70 3.60 7.27
CA LEU A 406 -20.72 4.39 6.60
C LEU A 406 -22.02 3.60 6.39
N THR A 407 -21.98 2.27 6.29
CA THR A 407 -23.19 1.44 6.18
C THR A 407 -23.97 1.31 7.48
N GLU A 408 -23.44 1.77 8.62
CA GLU A 408 -24.21 1.87 9.87
C GLU A 408 -25.35 2.88 9.76
N TYR A 409 -25.19 3.89 8.89
CA TYR A 409 -26.24 4.87 8.58
C TYR A 409 -27.19 4.29 7.52
N LYS A 410 -28.47 4.16 7.86
CA LYS A 410 -29.52 3.58 6.98
C LYS A 410 -29.56 4.27 5.61
N GLU A 411 -29.39 5.60 5.61
CA GLU A 411 -29.45 6.45 4.42
C GLU A 411 -28.30 6.19 3.44
N LEU A 412 -27.17 5.71 3.93
CA LEU A 412 -25.98 5.45 3.13
C LEU A 412 -25.90 4.01 2.62
N ARG A 413 -26.61 3.06 3.24
CA ARG A 413 -26.56 1.62 2.87
C ARG A 413 -26.88 1.35 1.41
N SER A 414 -27.87 2.03 0.87
CA SER A 414 -28.32 1.84 -0.51
C SER A 414 -27.30 2.32 -1.56
N LEU A 415 -26.27 3.06 -1.15
CA LEU A 415 -25.17 3.52 -1.99
C LEU A 415 -23.99 2.55 -1.98
N GLU A 416 -24.05 1.50 -1.15
CA GLU A 416 -23.01 0.46 -1.03
C GLU A 416 -21.60 1.07 -0.93
N PRO A 417 -21.28 1.83 0.14
CA PRO A 417 -19.97 2.42 0.31
C PRO A 417 -18.83 1.41 0.15
N THR A 418 -17.83 1.72 -0.66
CA THR A 418 -16.73 0.81 -0.98
C THR A 418 -15.37 1.43 -0.71
N THR A 419 -14.30 0.63 -0.84
CA THR A 419 -12.94 1.20 -0.81
C THR A 419 -12.61 1.90 -2.12
N ILE A 420 -11.74 2.92 -2.06
CA ILE A 420 -11.23 3.61 -3.26
C ILE A 420 -10.62 2.58 -4.23
N HIS A 421 -9.83 1.62 -3.73
CA HIS A 421 -9.23 0.56 -4.55
C HIS A 421 -10.26 -0.28 -5.29
N MET A 422 -11.36 -0.67 -4.61
CA MET A 422 -12.43 -1.44 -5.23
C MET A 422 -13.15 -0.62 -6.31
N HIS A 423 -13.45 0.64 -6.02
CA HIS A 423 -14.03 1.56 -6.98
C HIS A 423 -13.18 1.69 -8.25
N LEU A 424 -11.85 1.91 -8.09
CA LEU A 424 -10.92 1.98 -9.20
C LEU A 424 -10.85 0.67 -10.00
N THR A 425 -10.90 -0.49 -9.34
CA THR A 425 -10.93 -1.80 -9.98
C THR A 425 -12.18 -1.97 -10.85
N VAL A 426 -13.34 -1.56 -10.35
CA VAL A 426 -14.61 -1.59 -11.10
C VAL A 426 -14.52 -0.72 -12.35
N ILE A 427 -13.95 0.48 -12.25
CA ILE A 427 -13.78 1.38 -13.41
C ILE A 427 -12.78 0.80 -14.43
N LYS A 428 -11.63 0.28 -13.99
CA LYS A 428 -10.61 -0.35 -14.86
C LYS A 428 -11.19 -1.53 -15.66
N ASN A 429 -12.14 -2.26 -15.09
CA ASN A 429 -12.85 -3.36 -15.74
C ASN A 429 -13.96 -2.92 -16.73
N LYS A 430 -13.95 -1.64 -17.16
CA LYS A 430 -14.89 -1.05 -18.13
C LYS A 430 -16.36 -1.01 -17.73
N LEU A 431 -16.67 -1.22 -16.48
CA LEU A 431 -18.00 -0.93 -15.92
C LEU A 431 -18.09 0.58 -15.64
N LYS A 432 -18.14 1.41 -16.67
CA LYS A 432 -18.27 2.87 -16.53
C LYS A 432 -19.58 3.20 -15.83
N GLN A 433 -19.56 3.30 -14.51
CA GLN A 433 -20.63 3.94 -13.78
C GLN A 433 -20.52 5.45 -14.02
N LYS A 434 -21.52 6.02 -14.68
CA LYS A 434 -21.65 7.48 -14.72
C LYS A 434 -22.24 7.93 -13.38
N TYR A 435 -21.49 8.72 -12.65
CA TYR A 435 -21.93 9.39 -11.42
C TYR A 435 -21.70 10.90 -11.52
N ASP A 436 -22.45 11.66 -10.74
CA ASP A 436 -22.33 13.13 -10.72
C ASP A 436 -21.49 13.61 -9.55
N THR A 437 -21.43 12.86 -8.46
CA THR A 437 -20.70 13.22 -7.25
C THR A 437 -20.01 12.01 -6.65
N ILE A 438 -18.74 12.17 -6.29
CA ILE A 438 -18.02 11.22 -5.45
C ILE A 438 -17.65 11.86 -4.10
N ILE A 439 -17.99 11.16 -3.01
CA ILE A 439 -17.67 11.57 -1.65
C ILE A 439 -16.61 10.60 -1.11
N ILE A 440 -15.51 11.13 -0.59
CA ILE A 440 -14.44 10.34 0.02
C ILE A 440 -14.41 10.66 1.52
N ASP A 441 -14.77 9.68 2.35
CA ASP A 441 -14.60 9.79 3.80
C ASP A 441 -13.20 9.35 4.22
N GLU A 442 -12.71 9.79 5.38
CA GLU A 442 -11.35 9.58 5.90
C GLU A 442 -10.26 9.93 4.88
N ALA A 443 -10.46 11.00 4.10
CA ALA A 443 -9.58 11.41 3.00
C ALA A 443 -8.15 11.76 3.46
N SER A 444 -7.93 12.05 4.74
CA SER A 444 -6.60 12.27 5.34
C SER A 444 -5.67 11.05 5.25
N MET A 445 -6.22 9.84 5.05
CA MET A 445 -5.44 8.60 4.90
C MET A 445 -5.03 8.31 3.45
N VAL A 446 -5.48 9.09 2.47
CA VAL A 446 -5.21 8.86 1.04
C VAL A 446 -3.84 9.42 0.68
N ASP A 447 -2.92 8.55 0.21
CA ASP A 447 -1.62 8.97 -0.29
C ASP A 447 -1.70 9.59 -1.69
N ILE A 448 -0.58 10.17 -2.14
CA ILE A 448 -0.56 10.94 -3.38
C ILE A 448 -0.75 10.07 -4.63
N ASN A 449 -0.32 8.80 -4.62
CA ASN A 449 -0.46 7.90 -5.75
C ASN A 449 -1.92 7.47 -5.91
N LEU A 450 -2.54 7.02 -4.81
CA LEU A 450 -3.95 6.64 -4.78
C LEU A 450 -4.85 7.85 -5.12
N PHE A 451 -4.47 9.04 -4.66
CA PHE A 451 -5.20 10.26 -4.96
C PHE A 451 -5.13 10.62 -6.44
N LEU A 452 -3.97 10.49 -7.08
CA LEU A 452 -3.81 10.71 -8.53
C LEU A 452 -4.68 9.74 -9.34
N GLU A 453 -4.63 8.43 -9.03
CA GLU A 453 -5.47 7.44 -9.72
C GLU A 453 -6.97 7.76 -9.53
N LEU A 454 -7.37 8.16 -8.33
CA LEU A 454 -8.75 8.52 -8.03
C LEU A 454 -9.20 9.73 -8.86
N ILE A 455 -8.45 10.84 -8.82
CA ILE A 455 -8.88 12.08 -9.49
C ILE A 455 -8.90 11.95 -11.02
N GLN A 456 -8.00 11.15 -11.60
CA GLN A 456 -8.01 10.81 -13.04
C GLN A 456 -9.21 9.97 -13.42
N SER A 457 -9.76 9.18 -12.51
CA SER A 457 -10.92 8.33 -12.76
C SER A 457 -12.26 9.09 -12.80
N ILE A 458 -12.30 10.31 -12.28
CA ILE A 458 -13.53 11.10 -12.14
C ILE A 458 -13.99 11.65 -13.50
N PRO A 459 -15.25 11.40 -13.91
CA PRO A 459 -15.78 11.90 -15.17
C PRO A 459 -15.86 13.43 -15.23
N ASN A 460 -15.74 14.00 -16.42
CA ASN A 460 -16.02 15.43 -16.63
C ASN A 460 -17.46 15.75 -16.26
N GLY A 461 -17.66 16.90 -15.61
CA GLY A 461 -18.97 17.35 -15.13
C GLY A 461 -19.31 16.86 -13.72
N SER A 462 -18.57 15.88 -13.19
CA SER A 462 -18.73 15.39 -11.82
C SER A 462 -17.99 16.28 -10.83
N ASN A 463 -18.41 16.22 -9.54
CA ASN A 463 -17.69 16.85 -8.45
C ASN A 463 -17.15 15.83 -7.43
N ILE A 464 -16.10 16.23 -6.73
CA ILE A 464 -15.49 15.47 -5.65
C ILE A 464 -15.59 16.24 -4.33
N ILE A 465 -15.96 15.53 -3.27
CA ILE A 465 -16.04 16.06 -1.90
C ILE A 465 -15.17 15.18 -1.01
N LEU A 466 -14.07 15.74 -0.51
CA LEU A 466 -13.16 15.07 0.42
C LEU A 466 -13.55 15.43 1.85
N VAL A 467 -13.79 14.43 2.67
CA VAL A 467 -14.11 14.57 4.10
C VAL A 467 -13.02 13.91 4.92
N GLY A 468 -12.48 14.59 5.92
CA GLY A 468 -11.39 14.03 6.72
C GLY A 468 -11.00 14.90 7.91
N ASP A 469 -9.89 14.54 8.53
CA ASP A 469 -9.31 15.25 9.66
C ASP A 469 -7.81 15.51 9.38
N ALA A 470 -7.45 16.76 9.12
CA ALA A 470 -6.10 17.17 8.74
C ALA A 470 -5.06 16.99 9.87
N ASP A 471 -5.52 16.84 11.11
CA ASP A 471 -4.68 16.73 12.31
C ASP A 471 -4.38 15.29 12.69
N GLN A 472 -5.03 14.29 12.06
CA GLN A 472 -4.70 12.88 12.22
C GLN A 472 -3.37 12.54 11.54
N LEU A 473 -2.92 11.29 11.76
CA LEU A 473 -1.71 10.77 11.10
C LEU A 473 -1.78 10.95 9.58
N PRO A 474 -0.66 11.33 8.95
CA PRO A 474 -0.57 11.35 7.50
C PRO A 474 -0.72 9.94 6.91
N PRO A 475 -0.96 9.81 5.60
CA PRO A 475 -1.04 8.51 4.92
C PRO A 475 0.19 7.64 5.18
N ILE A 476 0.07 6.32 5.11
CA ILE A 476 1.25 5.43 5.18
C ILE A 476 2.13 5.63 3.94
N GLY A 477 1.52 5.77 2.76
CA GLY A 477 2.19 6.05 1.50
C GLY A 477 2.73 7.49 1.38
N PRO A 478 3.33 7.84 0.24
CA PRO A 478 3.97 9.13 0.03
C PRO A 478 2.98 10.28 -0.10
N GLY A 479 3.45 11.49 0.23
CA GLY A 479 2.67 12.72 0.18
C GLY A 479 1.60 12.81 1.27
N GLN A 480 0.86 13.90 1.25
CA GLN A 480 -0.28 14.17 2.13
C GLN A 480 -1.29 15.10 1.42
N PRO A 481 -1.88 14.66 0.28
CA PRO A 481 -2.62 15.56 -0.60
C PRO A 481 -3.77 16.28 0.09
N PHE A 482 -4.49 15.65 1.02
CA PHE A 482 -5.57 16.27 1.77
C PHE A 482 -5.10 17.50 2.56
N LYS A 483 -4.00 17.38 3.29
CA LYS A 483 -3.41 18.48 4.08
C LYS A 483 -2.78 19.54 3.18
N ASP A 484 -2.07 19.13 2.13
CA ASP A 484 -1.41 20.04 1.18
C ASP A 484 -2.44 20.93 0.46
N MET A 485 -3.57 20.35 0.06
CA MET A 485 -4.66 21.11 -0.57
C MET A 485 -5.29 22.14 0.39
N ILE A 486 -5.43 21.78 1.67
CA ILE A 486 -5.90 22.71 2.71
C ILE A 486 -4.90 23.85 2.90
N GLU A 487 -3.60 23.55 2.96
CA GLU A 487 -2.54 24.54 3.11
C GLU A 487 -2.43 25.47 1.88
N SER A 488 -2.63 24.96 0.68
CA SER A 488 -2.59 25.73 -0.57
C SER A 488 -3.64 26.84 -0.64
N LYS A 489 -4.79 26.66 0.01
CA LYS A 489 -5.97 27.55 -0.02
C LYS A 489 -6.56 27.75 -1.42
N LYS A 490 -6.25 26.89 -2.39
CA LYS A 490 -6.66 27.02 -3.80
C LYS A 490 -7.91 26.23 -4.16
N VAL A 491 -8.50 25.54 -3.18
CA VAL A 491 -9.76 24.79 -3.32
C VAL A 491 -10.77 25.22 -2.25
N ASN A 492 -12.05 24.89 -2.43
CA ASN A 492 -13.06 25.22 -1.43
C ASN A 492 -12.87 24.38 -0.16
N ILE A 493 -12.67 25.05 0.98
CA ILE A 493 -12.42 24.44 2.27
C ILE A 493 -13.51 24.84 3.25
N SER A 494 -14.12 23.86 3.91
CA SER A 494 -15.02 24.03 5.04
C SER A 494 -14.44 23.39 6.29
N LYS A 495 -14.24 24.17 7.34
CA LYS A 495 -13.76 23.71 8.64
C LYS A 495 -14.95 23.55 9.58
N LEU A 496 -15.12 22.39 10.19
CA LEU A 496 -16.12 22.11 11.21
C LEU A 496 -15.50 22.29 12.59
N SER A 497 -15.96 23.29 13.33
CA SER A 497 -15.50 23.63 14.69
C SER A 497 -16.38 23.01 15.78
N GLY A 498 -17.61 22.65 15.45
CA GLY A 498 -18.60 22.11 16.38
C GLY A 498 -18.18 20.79 17.02
N ASN A 499 -18.66 20.53 18.23
CA ASN A 499 -18.49 19.28 18.94
C ASN A 499 -19.88 18.74 19.31
N PHE A 500 -20.28 17.62 18.67
CA PHE A 500 -21.57 16.99 18.85
C PHE A 500 -21.52 15.65 19.58
N ARG A 501 -20.31 15.18 19.95
CA ARG A 501 -20.10 13.81 20.46
C ARG A 501 -20.46 13.65 21.93
N GLN A 502 -20.27 14.70 22.72
CA GLN A 502 -20.59 14.77 24.15
C GLN A 502 -20.74 16.24 24.54
N ASN A 503 -21.39 16.52 25.68
CA ASN A 503 -21.43 17.86 26.26
C ASN A 503 -20.04 18.52 26.14
N ASN A 504 -19.98 19.83 25.94
CA ASN A 504 -18.74 20.64 25.79
C ASN A 504 -17.65 20.43 26.88
N LEU A 505 -17.86 19.48 27.76
CA LEU A 505 -17.07 19.15 28.96
C LEU A 505 -16.06 17.98 28.76
N SER A 506 -16.11 17.20 27.64
CA SER A 506 -15.19 16.05 27.47
C SER A 506 -13.73 16.48 27.50
N ASN A 507 -12.98 15.93 28.44
CA ASN A 507 -11.53 16.17 28.57
C ASN A 507 -10.72 15.46 27.50
N ILE A 508 -11.24 14.37 26.89
CA ILE A 508 -10.63 13.74 25.70
C ILE A 508 -10.49 14.77 24.55
N ILE A 509 -11.55 15.54 24.30
CA ILE A 509 -11.56 16.53 23.23
C ILE A 509 -10.69 17.74 23.59
N LYS A 510 -10.74 18.19 24.83
CA LYS A 510 -9.85 19.27 25.30
C LYS A 510 -8.39 18.85 25.21
N ALA A 511 -8.06 17.63 25.66
CA ALA A 511 -6.71 17.07 25.58
C ALA A 511 -6.24 16.95 24.13
N SER A 512 -7.05 16.42 23.22
CA SER A 512 -6.70 16.30 21.79
C SER A 512 -6.40 17.66 21.15
N ARG A 513 -7.20 18.71 21.45
CA ARG A 513 -6.97 20.08 20.97
C ARG A 513 -5.70 20.69 21.56
N SER A 514 -5.44 20.49 22.87
CA SER A 514 -4.21 20.98 23.50
C SER A 514 -2.98 20.35 22.85
N ILE A 515 -2.97 19.05 22.63
CA ILE A 515 -1.88 18.32 22.00
C ILE A 515 -1.59 18.84 20.59
N ILE A 516 -2.60 19.00 19.75
CA ILE A 516 -2.43 19.49 18.37
C ILE A 516 -1.88 20.92 18.35
N THR A 517 -2.24 21.74 19.31
CA THR A 517 -1.69 23.11 19.45
C THR A 517 -0.33 23.16 20.15
N GLY A 518 0.25 22.02 20.52
CA GLY A 518 1.56 21.94 21.19
C GLY A 518 1.50 22.29 22.68
N LYS A 519 0.33 22.22 23.29
CA LYS A 519 0.15 22.48 24.73
C LYS A 519 -0.07 21.19 25.48
N LEU A 520 0.50 21.10 26.68
CA LEU A 520 0.26 20.00 27.59
C LEU A 520 -1.21 20.03 28.05
N PRO A 521 -1.98 18.93 27.94
CA PRO A 521 -3.32 18.88 28.48
C PRO A 521 -3.34 18.80 29.99
N SER A 522 -4.47 19.12 30.62
CA SER A 522 -4.72 18.82 32.03
C SER A 522 -4.59 17.32 32.27
N MET A 523 -3.78 16.92 33.25
CA MET A 523 -3.50 15.52 33.59
C MET A 523 -4.26 15.17 34.86
N GLU A 524 -5.42 14.55 34.68
CA GLU A 524 -6.19 14.00 35.80
C GLU A 524 -5.74 12.56 36.05
N THR A 525 -5.71 12.17 37.32
CA THR A 525 -5.35 10.82 37.77
C THR A 525 -6.54 10.02 38.26
N GLU A 526 -7.64 10.69 38.62
CA GLU A 526 -8.84 10.09 39.15
C GLU A 526 -9.92 9.84 38.10
N PHE A 527 -10.34 8.57 37.99
CA PHE A 527 -11.36 8.13 37.02
C PHE A 527 -12.73 8.74 37.21
N GLN A 528 -13.04 9.23 38.41
CA GLN A 528 -14.35 9.80 38.71
C GLN A 528 -14.54 11.21 38.12
N ASN A 529 -13.45 11.92 37.89
CA ASN A 529 -13.44 13.33 37.54
C ASN A 529 -13.20 13.61 36.05
N SER A 530 -12.77 12.59 35.27
CA SER A 530 -12.36 12.82 33.89
C SER A 530 -12.52 11.58 33.01
N ASP A 531 -12.84 11.82 31.74
CA ASP A 531 -12.81 10.83 30.66
C ASP A 531 -11.41 10.70 29.98
N PHE A 532 -10.44 11.55 30.39
CA PHE A 532 -9.04 11.53 29.98
C PHE A 532 -8.14 11.46 31.20
N ILE A 533 -7.42 10.35 31.36
CA ILE A 533 -6.60 10.03 32.54
C ILE A 533 -5.15 9.84 32.11
N PHE A 534 -4.22 10.39 32.89
CA PHE A 534 -2.78 10.10 32.76
C PHE A 534 -2.28 9.44 34.03
N ILE A 535 -1.75 8.22 33.90
CA ILE A 535 -1.14 7.49 35.03
C ILE A 535 0.36 7.45 34.81
N GLU A 536 1.08 8.19 35.65
CA GLU A 536 2.54 8.21 35.62
C GLU A 536 3.09 6.92 36.19
N CYS A 537 3.99 6.26 35.50
CA CYS A 537 4.67 5.06 35.96
C CYS A 537 6.00 4.84 35.21
N ASN A 538 6.90 4.14 35.92
CA ASN A 538 8.17 3.71 35.35
C ASN A 538 7.96 2.52 34.43
N LYS A 539 8.87 2.38 33.45
CA LYS A 539 8.88 1.32 32.42
C LYS A 539 8.75 -0.09 33.02
N SER A 540 9.37 -0.38 34.18
CA SER A 540 9.32 -1.69 34.81
C SER A 540 7.92 -2.12 35.27
N ASN A 541 7.11 -1.21 35.78
CA ASN A 541 5.78 -1.47 36.30
C ASN A 541 4.67 -1.28 35.24
N GLN A 542 4.97 -0.67 34.13
CA GLN A 542 4.01 -0.25 33.12
C GLN A 542 3.15 -1.40 32.59
N LYS A 543 3.78 -2.54 32.26
CA LYS A 543 3.07 -3.72 31.74
C LYS A 543 2.03 -4.25 32.72
N ASN A 544 2.41 -4.44 34.00
CA ASN A 544 1.50 -4.93 35.00
C ASN A 544 0.33 -3.98 35.25
N LEU A 545 0.59 -2.69 35.25
CA LEU A 545 -0.44 -1.66 35.37
C LEU A 545 -1.42 -1.68 34.17
N ILE A 546 -0.92 -1.82 32.94
CA ILE A 546 -1.78 -1.95 31.75
C ILE A 546 -2.65 -3.20 31.83
N LEU A 547 -2.10 -4.34 32.26
CA LEU A 547 -2.87 -5.57 32.44
C LEU A 547 -3.94 -5.41 33.53
N ASN A 548 -3.63 -4.78 34.66
CA ASN A 548 -4.63 -4.48 35.70
C ASN A 548 -5.74 -3.54 35.18
N LEU A 549 -5.37 -2.50 34.44
CA LEU A 549 -6.35 -1.60 33.81
C LEU A 549 -7.26 -2.37 32.85
N PHE A 550 -6.70 -3.25 32.02
CA PHE A 550 -7.44 -4.01 31.02
C PHE A 550 -8.40 -5.05 31.65
N PHE A 551 -7.96 -5.75 32.69
CA PHE A 551 -8.74 -6.84 33.31
C PHE A 551 -9.71 -6.39 34.40
N GLU A 552 -9.37 -5.36 35.17
CA GLU A 552 -10.07 -5.01 36.39
C GLU A 552 -10.69 -3.60 36.36
N LYS A 553 -9.85 -2.56 36.28
CA LYS A 553 -10.33 -1.17 36.48
C LYS A 553 -11.25 -0.67 35.38
N VAL A 554 -10.83 -0.78 34.11
CA VAL A 554 -11.60 -0.23 33.00
C VAL A 554 -12.89 -1.02 32.72
N PRO A 555 -12.92 -2.38 32.78
CA PRO A 555 -14.17 -3.13 32.68
C PRO A 555 -15.22 -2.73 33.75
N THR A 556 -14.78 -2.56 34.98
CA THR A 556 -15.66 -2.13 36.10
C THR A 556 -16.32 -0.77 35.76
N LEU A 557 -15.56 0.20 35.28
CA LEU A 557 -16.06 1.51 34.88
C LEU A 557 -17.02 1.45 33.67
N LEU A 558 -16.83 0.50 32.78
CA LEU A 558 -17.67 0.29 31.61
C LEU A 558 -18.82 -0.72 31.82
N LYS A 559 -19.13 -1.09 33.08
CA LYS A 559 -20.15 -2.09 33.43
C LYS A 559 -19.89 -3.44 32.74
N ASN A 560 -18.67 -3.95 32.89
CA ASN A 560 -18.17 -5.26 32.40
C ASN A 560 -18.20 -5.45 30.86
N LYS A 561 -18.06 -4.37 30.09
CA LYS A 561 -17.91 -4.46 28.64
C LYS A 561 -16.43 -4.52 28.20
N GLN A 562 -15.74 -5.61 28.53
CA GLN A 562 -14.33 -5.79 28.21
C GLN A 562 -14.07 -5.79 26.68
N GLU A 563 -14.99 -6.30 25.89
CA GLU A 563 -14.92 -6.32 24.41
C GLU A 563 -14.75 -4.92 23.78
N SER A 564 -15.17 -3.88 24.48
CA SER A 564 -15.10 -2.49 24.00
C SER A 564 -13.82 -1.75 24.38
N ILE A 565 -12.87 -2.45 25.02
CA ILE A 565 -11.54 -1.92 25.40
C ILE A 565 -10.53 -2.24 24.32
N GLN A 566 -9.67 -1.27 23.97
CA GLN A 566 -8.59 -1.46 23.05
C GLN A 566 -7.28 -0.88 23.58
N ILE A 567 -6.21 -1.68 23.55
CA ILE A 567 -4.87 -1.18 23.81
C ILE A 567 -4.28 -0.72 22.48
N LEU A 568 -3.80 0.52 22.43
CA LEU A 568 -3.16 1.13 21.25
C LEU A 568 -1.68 1.38 21.54
N SER A 569 -0.81 0.47 21.07
CA SER A 569 0.64 0.60 21.29
C SER A 569 1.33 1.19 20.05
N PRO A 570 2.31 2.09 20.23
CA PRO A 570 3.11 2.65 19.14
C PRO A 570 3.98 1.61 18.43
N MET A 571 4.40 0.53 19.12
CA MET A 571 5.39 -0.42 18.63
C MET A 571 4.93 -1.88 18.72
N HIS A 572 5.46 -2.71 17.79
CA HIS A 572 5.22 -4.16 17.80
C HIS A 572 6.06 -4.92 18.84
N LYS A 573 7.29 -4.46 19.06
CA LYS A 573 8.27 -5.06 20.00
C LYS A 573 8.41 -4.19 21.26
N GLY A 574 9.06 -4.71 22.29
CA GLY A 574 9.30 -4.00 23.54
C GLY A 574 8.41 -4.49 24.69
N ASN A 575 8.66 -3.94 25.91
CA ASN A 575 8.01 -4.39 27.14
C ASN A 575 6.48 -4.20 27.15
N VAL A 576 5.99 -3.19 26.46
CA VAL A 576 4.55 -2.92 26.23
C VAL A 576 4.22 -2.89 24.71
N GLY A 577 4.99 -3.67 23.95
CA GLY A 577 4.76 -3.87 22.53
C GLY A 577 3.54 -4.76 22.26
N ILE A 578 2.97 -4.61 21.07
CA ILE A 578 1.75 -5.31 20.65
C ILE A 578 1.85 -6.83 20.84
N LYS A 579 2.99 -7.42 20.44
CA LYS A 579 3.16 -8.88 20.50
C LYS A 579 3.14 -9.40 21.94
N LEU A 580 3.86 -8.75 22.83
CA LEU A 580 3.94 -9.18 24.21
C LEU A 580 2.63 -8.95 24.97
N LEU A 581 1.99 -7.80 24.76
CA LEU A 581 0.69 -7.52 25.38
C LEU A 581 -0.39 -8.50 24.91
N ASN A 582 -0.44 -8.80 23.61
CA ASN A 582 -1.38 -9.80 23.06
C ASN A 582 -1.13 -11.19 23.67
N TYR A 583 0.13 -11.59 23.78
CA TYR A 583 0.50 -12.87 24.39
C TYR A 583 0.09 -12.94 25.87
N ASP A 584 0.47 -11.94 26.69
CA ASP A 584 0.18 -11.92 28.13
C ASP A 584 -1.34 -11.88 28.42
N ILE A 585 -2.10 -11.13 27.62
CA ILE A 585 -3.56 -11.06 27.75
C ILE A 585 -4.19 -12.40 27.36
N GLN A 586 -3.78 -12.97 26.24
CA GLN A 586 -4.28 -14.27 25.80
C GLN A 586 -4.03 -15.34 26.87
N GLN A 587 -2.80 -15.45 27.39
CA GLN A 587 -2.47 -16.45 28.42
C GLN A 587 -3.38 -16.35 29.66
N LYS A 588 -3.72 -15.14 30.08
CA LYS A 588 -4.65 -14.94 31.21
C LYS A 588 -6.10 -15.30 30.88
N LEU A 589 -6.54 -15.05 29.64
CA LEU A 589 -7.92 -15.35 29.22
C LEU A 589 -8.14 -16.83 28.90
N THR A 590 -7.10 -17.52 28.42
CA THR A 590 -7.22 -18.87 27.86
C THR A 590 -6.56 -19.95 28.70
N SER A 591 -6.22 -19.67 29.98
CA SER A 591 -5.52 -20.59 30.90
C SER A 591 -6.17 -21.98 30.99
N ASN A 592 -7.50 -22.09 30.81
CA ASN A 592 -8.27 -23.32 30.88
C ASN A 592 -8.99 -23.66 29.57
N SER A 593 -8.59 -23.05 28.45
CA SER A 593 -9.27 -23.20 27.15
C SER A 593 -8.51 -24.15 26.24
N GLU A 594 -9.23 -24.94 25.45
CA GLU A 594 -8.64 -25.80 24.40
C GLU A 594 -8.10 -24.98 23.26
N MET A 595 -6.89 -25.32 22.79
CA MET A 595 -6.28 -24.69 21.62
C MET A 595 -6.97 -25.19 20.33
N LEU A 596 -7.54 -24.28 19.58
CA LEU A 596 -8.26 -24.60 18.35
C LEU A 596 -7.35 -24.64 17.11
N PHE A 597 -6.28 -23.82 17.11
CA PHE A 597 -5.35 -23.73 15.98
C PHE A 597 -3.97 -23.27 16.45
N GLU A 598 -2.92 -23.82 15.82
CA GLU A 598 -1.54 -23.34 15.93
C GLU A 598 -0.96 -23.18 14.52
N ARG A 599 -0.39 -22.00 14.25
CA ARG A 599 0.32 -21.73 12.99
C ARG A 599 1.58 -22.59 12.91
N LYS A 600 1.96 -23.09 11.73
CA LYS A 600 3.11 -24.00 11.55
C LYS A 600 4.43 -23.45 12.07
N ASP A 601 4.62 -22.13 11.98
CA ASP A 601 5.79 -21.42 12.50
C ASP A 601 5.70 -21.09 14.01
N LYS A 602 4.66 -21.59 14.67
CA LYS A 602 4.34 -21.36 16.09
C LYS A 602 4.17 -19.88 16.49
N SER A 603 4.02 -18.99 15.51
CA SER A 603 3.90 -17.54 15.75
C SER A 603 2.53 -17.11 16.25
N LEU A 604 1.49 -17.93 16.05
CA LEU A 604 0.11 -17.65 16.48
C LEU A 604 -0.56 -18.93 16.96
N LYS A 605 -1.19 -18.84 18.14
CA LYS A 605 -2.14 -19.81 18.67
C LYS A 605 -3.49 -19.14 18.81
N LEU A 606 -4.58 -19.87 18.48
CA LEU A 606 -5.95 -19.37 18.62
C LEU A 606 -6.76 -20.28 19.52
N PHE A 607 -7.51 -19.65 20.42
CA PHE A 607 -8.42 -20.27 21.37
C PHE A 607 -9.83 -19.72 21.17
N GLY A 608 -10.85 -20.43 21.66
CA GLY A 608 -12.22 -19.91 21.66
C GLY A 608 -12.33 -18.62 22.46
N GLY A 609 -12.99 -17.62 21.89
CA GLY A 609 -13.13 -16.28 22.49
C GLY A 609 -12.01 -15.29 22.16
N ASP A 610 -10.90 -15.72 21.53
CA ASP A 610 -9.81 -14.81 21.16
C ASP A 610 -10.27 -13.65 20.29
N LYS A 611 -9.84 -12.45 20.65
CA LYS A 611 -10.03 -11.26 19.84
C LYS A 611 -8.96 -11.21 18.76
N VAL A 612 -9.38 -11.23 17.50
CA VAL A 612 -8.50 -11.30 16.33
C VAL A 612 -8.75 -10.15 15.35
N ILE A 613 -7.73 -9.83 14.55
CA ILE A 613 -7.78 -8.83 13.49
C ILE A 613 -7.36 -9.45 12.16
N GLN A 614 -8.09 -9.12 11.10
CA GLN A 614 -7.70 -9.40 9.72
C GLN A 614 -6.53 -8.51 9.33
N THR A 615 -5.47 -9.07 8.74
CA THR A 615 -4.23 -8.35 8.41
C THR A 615 -4.08 -8.00 6.93
N SER A 616 -4.91 -8.57 6.07
CA SER A 616 -4.99 -8.30 4.63
C SER A 616 -6.44 -8.24 4.15
N ASN A 617 -6.69 -7.66 2.98
CA ASN A 617 -8.04 -7.69 2.40
C ASN A 617 -8.31 -9.09 1.81
N ASN A 618 -9.37 -9.75 2.28
CA ASN A 618 -9.87 -10.99 1.71
C ASN A 618 -11.28 -10.75 1.15
N TYR A 619 -11.34 -10.55 -0.17
CA TYR A 619 -12.60 -10.25 -0.86
C TYR A 619 -13.49 -11.48 -1.00
N ASP A 620 -12.93 -12.68 -1.00
CA ASP A 620 -13.70 -13.93 -1.07
C ASP A 620 -14.46 -14.19 0.24
N LEU A 621 -13.83 -13.90 1.36
CA LEU A 621 -14.44 -13.94 2.69
C LEU A 621 -15.21 -12.65 3.04
N MET A 622 -15.10 -11.62 2.22
CA MET A 622 -15.65 -10.29 2.48
C MET A 622 -15.20 -9.71 3.83
N VAL A 623 -13.93 -9.93 4.22
CA VAL A 623 -13.29 -9.39 5.42
C VAL A 623 -12.12 -8.52 5.00
N MET A 624 -12.06 -7.32 5.57
CA MET A 624 -11.08 -6.32 5.16
C MET A 624 -9.96 -6.18 6.19
N ASN A 625 -8.80 -5.71 5.73
CA ASN A 625 -7.70 -5.39 6.61
C ASN A 625 -8.15 -4.43 7.71
N GLY A 626 -7.90 -4.81 8.96
CA GLY A 626 -8.31 -4.06 10.14
C GLY A 626 -9.64 -4.50 10.77
N ASP A 627 -10.44 -5.35 10.11
CA ASP A 627 -11.66 -5.90 10.72
C ASP A 627 -11.30 -6.72 11.97
N ILE A 628 -12.01 -6.49 13.06
CA ILE A 628 -11.84 -7.19 14.33
C ILE A 628 -13.01 -8.15 14.53
N GLY A 629 -12.66 -9.39 14.89
CA GLY A 629 -13.63 -10.43 15.20
C GLY A 629 -13.23 -11.23 16.43
N HIS A 630 -14.09 -12.19 16.81
CA HIS A 630 -13.83 -13.11 17.90
C HIS A 630 -13.87 -14.55 17.38
N VAL A 631 -12.89 -15.34 17.77
CA VAL A 631 -12.84 -16.77 17.44
C VAL A 631 -13.98 -17.45 18.17
N SER A 632 -14.87 -18.11 17.43
CA SER A 632 -16.04 -18.79 18.00
C SER A 632 -15.72 -20.25 18.34
N LYS A 633 -15.44 -21.04 17.32
CA LYS A 633 -15.23 -22.49 17.44
C LYS A 633 -14.40 -23.05 16.29
N LYS A 634 -13.96 -24.27 16.45
CA LYS A 634 -13.40 -25.09 15.38
C LYS A 634 -14.46 -26.08 14.88
N VAL A 635 -14.62 -26.17 13.57
CA VAL A 635 -15.46 -27.16 12.89
C VAL A 635 -14.60 -27.87 11.86
N GLU A 636 -14.34 -29.14 12.07
CA GLU A 636 -13.38 -29.93 11.27
C GLU A 636 -12.00 -29.25 11.20
N ASN A 637 -11.56 -28.86 9.99
CA ASN A 637 -10.29 -28.16 9.75
C ASN A 637 -10.46 -26.65 9.55
N LYS A 638 -11.62 -26.07 9.92
CA LYS A 638 -11.94 -24.66 9.77
C LYS A 638 -12.07 -23.99 11.13
N ILE A 639 -11.63 -22.76 11.23
CA ILE A 639 -11.85 -21.90 12.38
C ILE A 639 -12.96 -20.90 12.04
N ILE A 640 -13.97 -20.84 12.90
CA ILE A 640 -15.08 -19.91 12.75
C ILE A 640 -14.76 -18.64 13.55
N VAL A 641 -14.77 -17.50 12.88
CA VAL A 641 -14.56 -16.18 13.48
C VAL A 641 -15.81 -15.33 13.28
N ASN A 642 -16.30 -14.74 14.34
CA ASN A 642 -17.47 -13.85 14.30
C ASN A 642 -17.01 -12.39 14.15
N PHE A 643 -17.38 -11.76 13.03
CA PHE A 643 -17.17 -10.34 12.74
C PHE A 643 -18.53 -9.63 12.74
N ASP A 644 -18.83 -8.81 13.75
CA ASP A 644 -20.07 -8.02 13.83
C ASP A 644 -21.34 -8.86 13.55
N ASN A 645 -21.50 -9.99 14.23
CA ASN A 645 -22.61 -10.95 14.09
C ASN A 645 -22.64 -11.74 12.76
N ARG A 646 -21.55 -11.73 11.99
CA ARG A 646 -21.38 -12.57 10.81
C ARG A 646 -20.29 -13.61 11.08
N GLU A 647 -20.66 -14.88 11.03
CA GLU A 647 -19.68 -15.97 11.09
C GLU A 647 -18.96 -16.12 9.75
N VAL A 648 -17.63 -16.23 9.83
CA VAL A 648 -16.74 -16.39 8.68
C VAL A 648 -15.85 -17.60 8.94
N GLU A 649 -15.78 -18.49 7.93
CA GLU A 649 -14.99 -19.71 7.97
C GLU A 649 -13.57 -19.45 7.43
N TYR A 650 -12.57 -19.74 8.23
CA TYR A 650 -11.16 -19.66 7.86
C TYR A 650 -10.55 -21.03 7.71
N SER A 651 -9.82 -21.25 6.63
CA SER A 651 -9.13 -22.52 6.37
C SER A 651 -7.80 -22.29 5.63
N GLY A 652 -6.87 -23.24 5.76
CA GLY A 652 -5.64 -23.24 4.99
C GLY A 652 -4.84 -21.93 5.10
N LEU A 653 -4.64 -21.25 3.97
CA LEU A 653 -3.85 -20.01 3.90
C LEU A 653 -4.57 -18.80 4.50
N ASP A 654 -5.90 -18.79 4.54
CA ASP A 654 -6.66 -17.66 5.11
C ASP A 654 -6.33 -17.43 6.59
N LEU A 655 -5.99 -18.49 7.34
CA LEU A 655 -5.59 -18.39 8.74
C LEU A 655 -4.31 -17.60 8.97
N TYR A 656 -3.48 -17.43 7.93
CA TYR A 656 -2.28 -16.59 8.02
C TYR A 656 -2.58 -15.09 7.98
N ASP A 657 -3.79 -14.73 7.59
CA ASP A 657 -4.27 -13.35 7.58
C ASP A 657 -4.88 -12.91 8.92
N LEU A 658 -4.90 -13.77 9.94
CA LEU A 658 -5.39 -13.43 11.29
C LEU A 658 -4.22 -13.16 12.24
N ASP A 659 -4.38 -12.17 13.12
CA ASP A 659 -3.51 -11.92 14.26
C ASP A 659 -4.35 -11.60 15.51
N LEU A 660 -3.76 -11.71 16.73
CA LEU A 660 -4.42 -11.29 17.97
C LEU A 660 -4.63 -9.77 17.99
N ALA A 661 -5.71 -9.32 18.61
CA ALA A 661 -6.17 -7.93 18.56
C ALA A 661 -6.52 -7.30 19.92
N TYR A 662 -6.06 -7.82 21.04
CA TYR A 662 -6.21 -7.16 22.35
C TYR A 662 -5.41 -5.85 22.38
N ALA A 663 -4.21 -5.87 21.81
CA ALA A 663 -3.40 -4.70 21.52
C ALA A 663 -3.16 -4.60 20.01
N ILE A 664 -3.31 -3.41 19.42
CA ILE A 664 -3.05 -3.12 18.00
C ILE A 664 -2.21 -1.86 17.84
N SER A 665 -1.66 -1.62 16.66
CA SER A 665 -0.96 -0.35 16.39
C SER A 665 -1.94 0.82 16.25
N ILE A 666 -1.47 2.02 16.59
CA ILE A 666 -2.25 3.25 16.42
C ILE A 666 -2.66 3.44 14.95
N HIS A 667 -1.79 3.08 13.99
CA HIS A 667 -2.13 3.12 12.56
C HIS A 667 -3.31 2.20 12.20
N LYS A 668 -3.33 0.96 12.73
CA LYS A 668 -4.44 0.02 12.49
C LYS A 668 -5.76 0.44 13.16
N SER A 669 -5.72 1.37 14.10
CA SER A 669 -6.93 1.91 14.74
C SER A 669 -7.59 3.05 13.96
N GLN A 670 -6.96 3.56 12.89
CA GLN A 670 -7.54 4.61 12.06
C GLN A 670 -8.88 4.16 11.45
N GLY A 671 -9.84 5.07 11.35
CA GLY A 671 -11.21 4.75 10.94
C GLY A 671 -12.04 4.01 12.00
N SER A 672 -11.48 3.70 13.18
CA SER A 672 -12.13 2.96 14.26
C SER A 672 -12.32 3.80 15.50
N GLU A 673 -13.26 3.40 16.35
CA GLU A 673 -13.54 4.03 17.64
C GLU A 673 -13.89 2.97 18.68
N TYR A 674 -13.41 3.17 19.91
CA TYR A 674 -13.58 2.23 21.00
C TYR A 674 -14.20 2.92 22.22
N SER A 675 -14.94 2.19 23.05
CA SER A 675 -15.49 2.75 24.27
C SER A 675 -14.41 3.23 25.23
N ALA A 676 -13.35 2.44 25.40
CA ALA A 676 -12.15 2.84 26.13
C ALA A 676 -10.88 2.49 25.39
N VAL A 677 -9.86 3.33 25.54
CA VAL A 677 -8.53 3.16 24.96
C VAL A 677 -7.47 3.27 26.03
N ILE A 678 -6.52 2.33 26.05
CA ILE A 678 -5.33 2.35 26.91
C ILE A 678 -4.11 2.56 26.01
N ILE A 679 -3.30 3.58 26.30
CA ILE A 679 -2.15 3.98 25.47
C ILE A 679 -0.87 3.95 26.31
N PRO A 680 0.06 3.00 26.07
CA PRO A 680 1.37 3.00 26.70
C PRO A 680 2.30 4.04 26.10
N ILE A 681 3.02 4.77 26.96
CA ILE A 681 4.03 5.78 26.56
C ILE A 681 5.28 5.57 27.41
N ASN A 682 6.42 5.25 26.78
CA ASN A 682 7.71 5.12 27.45
C ASN A 682 8.87 5.49 26.52
N SER A 683 10.09 5.44 27.06
CA SER A 683 11.33 5.79 26.37
C SER A 683 11.62 4.96 25.11
N GLU A 684 11.16 3.69 25.01
CA GLU A 684 11.31 2.87 23.80
C GLU A 684 10.53 3.45 22.61
N HIS A 685 9.46 4.19 22.90
CA HIS A 685 8.57 4.75 21.89
C HIS A 685 9.05 6.08 21.31
N ILE A 686 10.10 6.69 21.86
CA ILE A 686 10.51 8.08 21.57
C ILE A 686 10.67 8.38 20.06
N HIS A 687 11.16 7.40 19.29
CA HIS A 687 11.34 7.56 17.83
C HIS A 687 10.03 7.55 17.04
N MET A 688 8.99 6.90 17.58
CA MET A 688 7.68 6.77 16.94
C MET A 688 6.69 7.83 17.39
N LEU A 689 6.84 8.32 18.62
CA LEU A 689 5.92 9.29 19.20
C LEU A 689 6.04 10.64 18.50
N SER A 690 4.88 11.15 18.09
CA SER A 690 4.68 12.45 17.52
C SER A 690 3.35 13.05 17.98
N ARG A 691 3.16 14.32 17.72
CA ARG A 691 1.92 15.03 18.05
C ARG A 691 0.69 14.43 17.39
N ASN A 692 0.77 14.14 16.09
CA ASN A 692 -0.34 13.58 15.32
C ASN A 692 -0.62 12.11 15.70
N LEU A 693 0.44 11.35 16.10
CA LEU A 693 0.26 9.98 16.59
C LEU A 693 -0.54 9.96 17.89
N LEU A 694 -0.17 10.84 18.85
CA LEU A 694 -0.89 10.99 20.12
C LEU A 694 -2.33 11.44 19.89
N TYR A 695 -2.51 12.46 19.06
CA TYR A 695 -3.84 12.95 18.68
C TYR A 695 -4.70 11.84 18.09
N THR A 696 -4.16 11.07 17.14
CA THR A 696 -4.88 9.97 16.51
C THR A 696 -5.27 8.90 17.52
N ALA A 697 -4.36 8.52 18.43
CA ALA A 697 -4.62 7.51 19.45
C ALA A 697 -5.72 7.97 20.44
N ILE A 698 -5.61 9.18 20.97
CA ILE A 698 -6.55 9.74 21.95
C ILE A 698 -7.95 9.89 21.33
N THR A 699 -8.03 10.31 20.10
CA THR A 699 -9.31 10.48 19.38
C THR A 699 -10.02 9.18 19.05
N ARG A 700 -9.41 8.02 19.25
CA ARG A 700 -10.07 6.70 19.13
C ARG A 700 -10.98 6.38 20.31
N GLY A 701 -10.78 7.01 21.48
CA GLY A 701 -11.62 6.80 22.67
C GLY A 701 -12.93 7.55 22.62
N LYS A 702 -14.04 6.86 22.96
CA LYS A 702 -15.39 7.46 23.04
C LYS A 702 -15.74 7.92 24.45
N LYS A 703 -15.45 7.07 25.46
CA LYS A 703 -15.91 7.28 26.85
C LYS A 703 -14.74 7.44 27.82
N LEU A 704 -13.62 6.79 27.53
CA LEU A 704 -12.46 6.82 28.41
C LEU A 704 -11.17 6.68 27.60
N VAL A 705 -10.17 7.49 27.91
CA VAL A 705 -8.79 7.35 27.44
C VAL A 705 -7.85 7.35 28.62
N VAL A 706 -7.02 6.31 28.72
CA VAL A 706 -6.02 6.18 29.77
C VAL A 706 -4.63 6.14 29.13
N LEU A 707 -3.82 7.17 29.36
CA LEU A 707 -2.41 7.16 29.04
C LEU A 707 -1.64 6.62 30.24
N VAL A 708 -0.69 5.72 29.98
CA VAL A 708 0.10 5.05 31.01
C VAL A 708 1.58 5.21 30.68
N GLY A 709 2.37 5.83 31.54
CA GLY A 709 3.81 5.87 31.34
C GLY A 709 4.53 7.13 31.82
N GLU A 710 5.62 7.49 31.14
CA GLU A 710 6.57 8.54 31.55
C GLU A 710 6.10 9.91 31.07
N LYS A 711 5.91 10.85 32.00
CA LYS A 711 5.43 12.22 31.71
C LYS A 711 6.37 12.99 30.79
N ASN A 712 7.68 12.92 31.03
CA ASN A 712 8.70 13.57 30.22
C ASN A 712 8.66 13.08 28.75
N ILE A 713 8.40 11.81 28.50
CA ILE A 713 8.27 11.24 27.15
C ILE A 713 7.01 11.76 26.46
N PHE A 714 5.91 11.89 27.22
CA PHE A 714 4.67 12.48 26.71
C PHE A 714 4.85 13.96 26.32
N GLU A 715 5.51 14.76 27.17
CA GLU A 715 5.84 16.16 26.90
C GLU A 715 6.73 16.30 25.64
N ASN A 716 7.77 15.46 25.54
CA ASN A 716 8.65 15.43 24.37
C ASN A 716 7.89 15.07 23.08
N ALA A 717 6.93 14.15 23.15
CA ALA A 717 6.12 13.79 22.01
C ALA A 717 5.22 14.93 21.51
N ILE A 718 4.65 15.72 22.43
CA ILE A 718 3.86 16.92 22.10
C ILE A 718 4.74 17.99 21.43
N ASN A 719 5.99 18.13 21.84
CA ASN A 719 6.93 19.09 21.28
C ASN A 719 7.55 18.64 19.95
N ALA A 720 7.46 17.36 19.59
CA ALA A 720 8.09 16.78 18.40
C ALA A 720 7.27 16.98 17.12
N PHE A 721 6.80 18.22 16.85
CA PHE A 721 5.97 18.51 15.66
C PHE A 721 6.69 18.26 14.32
N TRP A 722 8.03 18.41 14.30
CA TRP A 722 8.84 18.18 13.10
C TRP A 722 8.81 16.74 12.58
N LYS A 723 8.45 15.75 13.42
CA LYS A 723 8.33 14.36 13.01
C LYS A 723 7.15 14.12 12.07
N ASP A 724 6.09 14.91 12.19
CA ASP A 724 4.89 14.85 11.37
C ASP A 724 4.98 15.73 10.11
N THR A 725 6.08 16.50 9.97
CA THR A 725 6.29 17.39 8.84
C THR A 725 6.69 16.59 7.61
N ARG A 726 5.88 16.63 6.56
CA ARG A 726 6.21 16.08 5.24
C ARG A 726 6.60 17.17 4.27
N TYR A 727 7.71 16.97 3.60
CA TYR A 727 8.12 17.83 2.50
C TYR A 727 7.42 17.36 1.22
N THR A 728 6.58 18.23 0.65
CA THR A 728 5.77 17.97 -0.54
C THR A 728 5.77 19.21 -1.42
N ASN A 729 5.77 19.04 -2.75
CA ASN A 729 5.69 20.15 -3.70
C ASN A 729 4.25 20.51 -4.09
N LEU A 730 3.26 19.71 -3.71
CA LEU A 730 1.87 19.91 -4.15
C LEU A 730 1.34 21.29 -3.76
N VAL A 731 1.71 21.81 -2.59
CA VAL A 731 1.29 23.14 -2.13
C VAL A 731 1.75 24.23 -3.08
N SER A 732 3.06 24.31 -3.36
CA SER A 732 3.65 25.31 -4.26
C SER A 732 3.16 25.14 -5.69
N THR A 733 3.05 23.88 -6.17
CA THR A 733 2.51 23.58 -7.50
C THR A 733 1.06 24.07 -7.65
N MET A 734 0.21 23.91 -6.61
CA MET A 734 -1.16 24.44 -6.61
C MET A 734 -1.17 25.97 -6.59
N GLN A 735 -0.35 26.57 -5.75
CA GLN A 735 -0.28 28.03 -5.63
C GLN A 735 0.16 28.73 -6.93
N SER A 736 1.05 28.08 -7.69
CA SER A 736 1.57 28.62 -8.93
C SER A 736 0.66 28.40 -10.15
N ASN A 737 -0.19 27.37 -10.14
CA ASN A 737 -0.96 26.95 -11.33
C ASN A 737 -2.49 27.10 -11.18
N ILE A 738 -3.03 27.29 -10.00
CA ILE A 738 -4.46 27.52 -9.77
C ILE A 738 -4.65 29.00 -9.36
N ASN A 739 -5.43 29.72 -10.15
CA ASN A 739 -5.77 31.14 -9.89
C ASN A 739 -6.70 31.32 -8.70
#